data_977aa46d5b9a5f5aa68d1be5a48609ad
#
_entry.id   977aa46d5b9a5f5aa68d1be5a48609ad
#
_cell.length_a   1.000
_cell.length_b   1.000
_cell.length_c   1.000
_cell.angle_alpha   90.00
_cell.angle_beta   90.00
_cell.angle_gamma   90.00
#
_symmetry.space_group_name_H-M   'P 1'
#
loop_
_entity.id
_entity.type
_entity.pdbx_description
1 polymer ?
#
loop_
_entity_poly.entity_id
_entity_poly.type
_entity_poly.pdbx_seq_one_letter_code
_entity_poly.pdbx_strand_id
1 'polypeptide(L)'
;MHRVWFAVLWALMASCSATKYVPDDSYLLDRIHIETDNKQVKPSELSLYIRQTPNAKWFSLFKTQLYVYNLSGRDTTRWLNRALRRVGDAPVIFDAVEMETSRKEMMKAVQNMGYMGADVQTQVEKKNKKLKLTYKVVTGHPYKVRSITYDIADSCIWKCMQRDTIGTYLSENMMFDVNKLDMERQRITDNLLRNGYYKFNKDYISYTADTVRNTYLVDLAMHLEPFRPSRNMEVQFHRPYYIDKVNFITDYNVLHSSALSSIEVNDSLHYQGVPIYFNNKLYLRPKVLLHNLHFMPGSLYDEQLVERTYSSFGRLQALKYTNIRFFENQRNDSLFLSAYVMLTKAKPQSISFELEGTNSAGDLGAAAAVTFQHRNLFKGSEVLMLKLRGAYEAVSGLQGSYRDEDYTELGAEATLNFPRFKFPFLSTDFKRKIRANTEFGLQYSYQFRPEFTRIVASGSWRYKWSVQRKNIQHRIDLLDINYLYMPWISADFKQQYLEKDENYILKYNYEDRLIVRTGYSCVYNSAGRSLMNNTLVGNASSIRFNFESAGNLLYALGKIAGLEKNAAGEYMLLNIPFAQYVKFDLDFAKNIVIDERNSVAFHVGGGLAIPYGNATVVPLEKRYFSGGANSVRGWSVRDLGPGSFPGDGNFLNQTGDVKIDASVEYRTRLFWKFRGAVFVDAGNIWTLRNYKDQPGGQFKLNNFYKQFAVAYGLGLRLDLDFFVLRFDGGMKAINPARGGERYPIFNPDFRRDFAFHFAVGYPF
;
A
#
# COMPACT_ATOMS: atom_id res chain seq x y z
N MET A 1 -20.90 -26.67 30.01
CA MET A 1 -21.58 -25.37 29.99
C MET A 1 -21.49 -24.65 28.66
N HIS A 2 -20.37 -24.62 27.94
CA HIS A 2 -20.21 -23.88 26.67
C HIS A 2 -21.12 -24.34 25.51
N ARG A 3 -21.41 -25.61 25.39
CA ARG A 3 -22.32 -26.16 24.36
C ARG A 3 -23.77 -25.68 24.53
N VAL A 4 -24.20 -25.42 25.76
CA VAL A 4 -25.56 -24.94 26.07
C VAL A 4 -25.70 -23.45 25.71
N TRP A 5 -24.69 -22.62 25.95
CA TRP A 5 -24.70 -21.23 25.54
C TRP A 5 -24.72 -21.04 24.02
N PHE A 6 -23.98 -21.89 23.29
CA PHE A 6 -24.04 -21.88 21.81
C PHE A 6 -25.40 -22.31 21.29
N ALA A 7 -26.00 -23.35 21.89
CA ALA A 7 -27.34 -23.81 21.53
C ALA A 7 -28.44 -22.77 21.86
N VAL A 8 -28.32 -22.07 23.00
CA VAL A 8 -29.23 -20.98 23.39
C VAL A 8 -29.09 -19.78 22.46
N LEU A 9 -27.86 -19.41 22.06
CA LEU A 9 -27.62 -18.33 21.09
C LEU A 9 -28.20 -18.67 19.71
N TRP A 10 -28.04 -19.94 19.28
CA TRP A 10 -28.61 -20.46 18.03
C TRP A 10 -30.15 -20.52 18.08
N ALA A 11 -30.72 -20.93 19.21
CA ALA A 11 -32.18 -20.97 19.41
C ALA A 11 -32.79 -19.55 19.44
N LEU A 12 -32.12 -18.58 20.05
CA LEU A 12 -32.53 -17.17 20.05
C LEU A 12 -32.46 -16.56 18.63
N MET A 13 -31.47 -16.94 17.83
CA MET A 13 -31.37 -16.50 16.42
C MET A 13 -32.42 -17.15 15.52
N ALA A 14 -32.83 -18.37 15.79
CA ALA A 14 -33.84 -19.10 15.01
C ALA A 14 -35.28 -18.61 15.24
N SER A 15 -35.54 -17.97 16.40
CA SER A 15 -36.89 -17.51 16.77
C SER A 15 -37.28 -16.09 16.30
N CYS A 16 -36.30 -15.33 15.74
CA CYS A 16 -36.56 -13.95 15.30
C CYS A 16 -37.03 -13.90 13.83
N SER A 17 -38.29 -13.44 13.60
CA SER A 17 -38.78 -13.17 12.25
C SER A 17 -38.01 -11.99 11.62
N ALA A 18 -37.40 -12.22 10.46
CA ALA A 18 -36.70 -11.19 9.68
C ALA A 18 -37.67 -10.02 9.24
N THR A 19 -38.95 -10.24 9.32
CA THR A 19 -40.02 -9.33 8.83
C THR A 19 -40.80 -8.63 9.92
N LYS A 20 -40.33 -8.65 11.19
CA LYS A 20 -41.04 -8.10 12.35
C LYS A 20 -41.44 -6.62 12.21
N TYR A 21 -40.60 -5.82 11.59
CA TYR A 21 -40.80 -4.38 11.39
C TYR A 21 -41.14 -4.00 9.95
N VAL A 22 -41.49 -4.97 9.12
CA VAL A 22 -41.95 -4.70 7.76
C VAL A 22 -43.43 -4.35 7.82
N PRO A 23 -43.88 -3.17 7.33
CA PRO A 23 -45.28 -2.80 7.26
C PRO A 23 -46.15 -3.84 6.53
N ASP A 24 -47.44 -3.88 6.83
CA ASP A 24 -48.32 -4.94 6.31
C ASP A 24 -48.45 -4.93 4.78
N ASP A 25 -48.44 -3.75 4.17
CA ASP A 25 -48.54 -3.56 2.72
C ASP A 25 -47.18 -3.52 2.01
N SER A 26 -46.09 -3.86 2.71
CA SER A 26 -44.74 -3.77 2.20
C SER A 26 -43.99 -5.09 2.24
N TYR A 27 -42.89 -5.20 1.49
CA TYR A 27 -42.07 -6.38 1.43
C TYR A 27 -40.64 -6.06 1.78
N LEU A 28 -39.99 -6.94 2.55
CA LEU A 28 -38.52 -6.90 2.78
C LEU A 28 -37.81 -7.28 1.50
N LEU A 29 -36.92 -6.42 1.02
CA LEU A 29 -36.00 -6.77 -0.07
C LEU A 29 -34.98 -7.79 0.43
N ASP A 30 -35.22 -9.08 0.09
CA ASP A 30 -34.40 -10.18 0.62
C ASP A 30 -33.16 -10.43 -0.22
N ARG A 31 -33.33 -10.46 -1.55
CA ARG A 31 -32.23 -10.73 -2.51
C ARG A 31 -32.42 -9.95 -3.78
N ILE A 32 -31.31 -9.55 -4.39
CA ILE A 32 -31.24 -9.09 -5.77
C ILE A 32 -30.37 -10.05 -6.54
N HIS A 33 -30.78 -10.40 -7.74
CA HIS A 33 -30.03 -11.22 -8.66
C HIS A 33 -30.01 -10.55 -10.02
N ILE A 34 -28.87 -10.60 -10.72
CA ILE A 34 -28.71 -10.12 -12.08
C ILE A 34 -28.38 -11.34 -12.94
N GLU A 35 -29.24 -11.64 -13.88
CA GLU A 35 -29.04 -12.69 -14.87
C GLU A 35 -28.77 -12.02 -16.22
N THR A 36 -27.71 -12.47 -16.91
CA THR A 36 -27.39 -12.02 -18.24
C THR A 36 -27.37 -13.21 -19.20
N ASP A 37 -27.90 -13.01 -20.39
CA ASP A 37 -27.83 -13.98 -21.50
C ASP A 37 -26.44 -14.03 -22.16
N ASN A 38 -25.58 -13.04 -21.86
CA ASN A 38 -24.29 -12.89 -22.49
C ASN A 38 -23.15 -12.85 -21.46
N LYS A 39 -22.18 -13.76 -21.61
CA LYS A 39 -21.00 -13.86 -20.73
C LYS A 39 -20.06 -12.64 -20.78
N GLN A 40 -20.13 -11.82 -21.81
CA GLN A 40 -19.32 -10.62 -21.94
C GLN A 40 -19.82 -9.47 -21.03
N VAL A 41 -21.12 -9.47 -20.73
CA VAL A 41 -21.74 -8.50 -19.82
C VAL A 41 -21.74 -9.09 -18.41
N LYS A 42 -20.84 -8.61 -17.56
CA LYS A 42 -20.66 -9.19 -16.21
C LYS A 42 -21.69 -8.61 -15.23
N PRO A 43 -22.40 -9.46 -14.48
CA PRO A 43 -23.30 -9.01 -13.42
C PRO A 43 -22.65 -8.06 -12.40
N SER A 44 -21.36 -8.23 -12.11
CA SER A 44 -20.60 -7.37 -11.20
C SER A 44 -20.43 -5.93 -11.70
N GLU A 45 -20.39 -5.72 -13.02
CA GLU A 45 -20.32 -4.38 -13.61
C GLU A 45 -21.70 -3.70 -13.56
N LEU A 46 -22.75 -4.47 -13.76
CA LEU A 46 -24.15 -3.98 -13.68
C LEU A 46 -24.61 -3.72 -12.25
N SER A 47 -24.03 -4.40 -11.26
CA SER A 47 -24.37 -4.19 -9.85
C SER A 47 -24.13 -2.74 -9.36
N LEU A 48 -23.25 -1.99 -10.02
CA LEU A 48 -22.98 -0.58 -9.73
C LEU A 48 -24.18 0.35 -10.01
N TYR A 49 -25.14 -0.10 -10.81
CA TYR A 49 -26.34 0.65 -11.18
C TYR A 49 -27.56 0.28 -10.33
N ILE A 50 -27.39 -0.57 -9.31
CA ILE A 50 -28.43 -0.89 -8.35
C ILE A 50 -28.54 0.22 -7.32
N ARG A 51 -29.70 0.85 -7.23
CA ARG A 51 -29.98 1.94 -6.29
C ARG A 51 -30.35 1.47 -4.90
N GLN A 52 -31.00 0.33 -4.78
CA GLN A 52 -31.43 -0.22 -3.51
C GLN A 52 -30.83 -1.60 -3.28
N THR A 53 -30.00 -1.76 -2.27
CA THR A 53 -29.36 -3.04 -1.93
C THR A 53 -30.04 -3.70 -0.73
N PRO A 54 -30.18 -5.05 -0.70
CA PRO A 54 -30.77 -5.76 0.44
C PRO A 54 -29.89 -5.65 1.69
N ASN A 55 -30.48 -5.93 2.88
CA ASN A 55 -29.73 -5.97 4.13
C ASN A 55 -28.50 -6.90 3.99
N ALA A 56 -27.36 -6.41 4.42
CA ALA A 56 -26.09 -7.10 4.29
C ALA A 56 -26.01 -8.38 5.13
N LYS A 57 -25.18 -9.30 4.69
CA LYS A 57 -24.96 -10.59 5.35
C LYS A 57 -23.56 -10.66 5.96
N TRP A 58 -23.48 -11.10 7.22
CA TRP A 58 -22.22 -11.52 7.81
C TRP A 58 -21.78 -12.85 7.17
N PHE A 59 -20.49 -12.94 6.87
CA PHE A 59 -19.93 -14.13 6.21
C PHE A 59 -20.68 -14.55 4.92
N SER A 60 -21.35 -13.59 4.24
CA SER A 60 -22.22 -13.83 3.07
C SER A 60 -23.37 -14.82 3.34
N LEU A 61 -23.62 -15.20 4.59
CA LEU A 61 -24.59 -16.21 4.98
C LEU A 61 -25.77 -15.64 5.78
N PHE A 62 -25.51 -14.89 6.86
CA PHE A 62 -26.51 -14.51 7.87
C PHE A 62 -26.77 -13.02 7.89
N LYS A 63 -28.05 -12.59 7.87
CA LYS A 63 -28.49 -11.19 8.04
C LYS A 63 -28.51 -10.81 9.54
N THR A 64 -27.39 -10.99 10.23
CA THR A 64 -27.30 -10.85 11.69
C THR A 64 -27.72 -9.47 12.17
N GLN A 65 -27.33 -8.40 11.46
CA GLN A 65 -27.71 -7.02 11.85
C GLN A 65 -29.21 -6.77 11.75
N LEU A 66 -29.88 -7.33 10.74
CA LEU A 66 -31.33 -7.29 10.64
C LEU A 66 -32.00 -8.03 11.81
N TYR A 67 -31.44 -9.19 12.21
CA TYR A 67 -31.96 -9.91 13.39
C TYR A 67 -31.73 -9.13 14.68
N VAL A 68 -30.56 -8.50 14.87
CA VAL A 68 -30.27 -7.63 16.03
C VAL A 68 -31.27 -6.47 16.08
N TYR A 69 -31.56 -5.82 14.96
CA TYR A 69 -32.59 -4.78 14.89
C TYR A 69 -33.94 -5.31 15.29
N ASN A 70 -34.32 -6.50 14.82
CA ASN A 70 -35.62 -7.12 15.11
C ASN A 70 -35.76 -7.65 16.55
N LEU A 71 -34.66 -7.85 17.28
CA LEU A 71 -34.68 -8.12 18.72
C LEU A 71 -35.14 -6.91 19.54
N SER A 72 -35.03 -5.68 19.00
CA SER A 72 -35.51 -4.49 19.70
C SER A 72 -37.05 -4.55 19.96
N GLY A 73 -37.50 -3.94 21.05
CA GLY A 73 -38.89 -3.73 21.30
C GLY A 73 -39.46 -2.57 20.47
N ARG A 74 -40.80 -2.42 20.46
CA ARG A 74 -41.50 -1.31 19.79
C ARG A 74 -41.26 0.03 20.51
N ASP A 75 -41.09 -0.02 21.82
CA ASP A 75 -40.83 1.16 22.65
C ASP A 75 -39.41 1.69 22.42
N THR A 76 -39.28 2.83 21.76
CA THR A 76 -37.99 3.48 21.42
C THR A 76 -37.41 4.31 22.59
N THR A 77 -38.13 4.47 23.68
CA THR A 77 -37.66 5.25 24.84
C THR A 77 -36.65 4.46 25.68
N ARG A 78 -36.73 3.12 25.68
CA ARG A 78 -35.85 2.24 26.43
C ARG A 78 -34.45 2.23 25.82
N TRP A 79 -33.43 2.42 26.67
CA TRP A 79 -32.04 2.49 26.24
C TRP A 79 -31.57 1.23 25.48
N LEU A 80 -32.02 0.05 25.92
CA LEU A 80 -31.64 -1.24 25.27
C LEU A 80 -32.20 -1.31 23.83
N ASN A 81 -33.46 -0.89 23.62
CA ASN A 81 -34.07 -0.88 22.30
C ASN A 81 -33.35 0.12 21.37
N ARG A 82 -32.96 1.28 21.89
CA ARG A 82 -32.14 2.25 21.14
C ARG A 82 -30.78 1.70 20.77
N ALA A 83 -30.11 1.00 21.69
CA ALA A 83 -28.83 0.35 21.45
C ALA A 83 -28.96 -0.73 20.37
N LEU A 84 -29.95 -1.63 20.47
CA LEU A 84 -30.19 -2.67 19.48
C LEU A 84 -30.51 -2.11 18.09
N ARG A 85 -31.26 -1.03 17.99
CA ARG A 85 -31.58 -0.35 16.72
C ARG A 85 -30.38 0.39 16.14
N ARG A 86 -29.45 0.89 16.98
CA ARG A 86 -28.20 1.54 16.53
C ARG A 86 -27.19 0.52 16.02
N VAL A 87 -27.14 -0.66 16.62
CA VAL A 87 -26.24 -1.75 16.24
C VAL A 87 -26.77 -2.53 15.05
N GLY A 88 -28.08 -2.74 15.00
CA GLY A 88 -28.76 -3.45 13.92
C GLY A 88 -29.03 -2.57 12.70
N ASP A 89 -29.28 -3.21 11.56
CA ASP A 89 -29.73 -2.56 10.32
C ASP A 89 -31.26 -2.67 10.22
N ALA A 90 -31.92 -1.55 9.96
CA ALA A 90 -33.34 -1.54 9.68
C ALA A 90 -33.68 -2.41 8.45
N PRO A 91 -34.89 -3.03 8.40
CA PRO A 91 -35.29 -3.79 7.23
C PRO A 91 -35.37 -2.88 6.00
N VAL A 92 -34.68 -3.29 4.92
CA VAL A 92 -34.76 -2.59 3.63
C VAL A 92 -36.11 -2.96 2.97
N ILE A 93 -37.00 -2.00 2.92
CA ILE A 93 -38.30 -2.17 2.29
C ILE A 93 -38.15 -1.96 0.79
N PHE A 94 -38.76 -2.87 0.02
CA PHE A 94 -38.72 -2.77 -1.44
C PHE A 94 -39.41 -1.51 -1.93
N ASP A 95 -38.75 -0.77 -2.80
CA ASP A 95 -39.24 0.41 -3.49
C ASP A 95 -39.29 0.17 -5.01
N ALA A 96 -40.47 0.29 -5.59
CA ALA A 96 -40.69 0.08 -7.01
C ALA A 96 -40.09 1.21 -7.88
N VAL A 97 -39.95 2.43 -7.35
CA VAL A 97 -39.34 3.56 -8.06
C VAL A 97 -37.85 3.34 -8.20
N GLU A 98 -37.19 2.93 -7.13
CA GLU A 98 -35.77 2.62 -7.14
C GLU A 98 -35.43 1.38 -8.00
N MET A 99 -36.35 0.39 -8.04
CA MET A 99 -36.24 -0.75 -8.96
C MET A 99 -36.27 -0.30 -10.41
N GLU A 100 -37.23 0.53 -10.78
CA GLU A 100 -37.38 1.02 -12.16
C GLU A 100 -36.23 1.95 -12.57
N THR A 101 -35.73 2.76 -11.66
CA THR A 101 -34.55 3.59 -11.87
C THR A 101 -33.33 2.73 -12.14
N SER A 102 -33.09 1.70 -11.32
CA SER A 102 -31.99 0.75 -11.50
C SER A 102 -32.11 0.01 -12.85
N ARG A 103 -33.33 -0.42 -13.23
CA ARG A 103 -33.61 -1.05 -14.51
C ARG A 103 -33.20 -0.17 -15.69
N LYS A 104 -33.62 1.10 -15.67
CA LYS A 104 -33.30 2.08 -16.73
C LYS A 104 -31.80 2.36 -16.81
N GLU A 105 -31.14 2.53 -15.67
CA GLU A 105 -29.70 2.77 -15.62
C GLU A 105 -28.90 1.55 -16.13
N MET A 106 -29.27 0.33 -15.72
CA MET A 106 -28.66 -0.90 -16.25
C MET A 106 -28.87 -1.03 -17.76
N MET A 107 -30.11 -0.80 -18.25
CA MET A 107 -30.41 -0.85 -19.68
C MET A 107 -29.51 0.14 -20.45
N LYS A 108 -29.41 1.38 -20.00
CA LYS A 108 -28.55 2.38 -20.61
C LYS A 108 -27.07 1.99 -20.57
N ALA A 109 -26.62 1.40 -19.47
CA ALA A 109 -25.24 0.88 -19.35
C ALA A 109 -24.92 -0.19 -20.38
N VAL A 110 -25.85 -1.17 -20.57
CA VAL A 110 -25.70 -2.23 -21.56
C VAL A 110 -25.78 -1.70 -22.99
N GLN A 111 -26.65 -0.73 -23.26
CA GLN A 111 -26.70 -0.03 -24.53
C GLN A 111 -25.39 0.69 -24.86
N ASN A 112 -24.80 1.38 -23.87
CA ASN A 112 -23.49 2.03 -24.02
C ASN A 112 -22.35 1.03 -24.28
N MET A 113 -22.50 -0.23 -23.88
CA MET A 113 -21.55 -1.31 -24.20
C MET A 113 -21.73 -1.85 -25.64
N GLY A 114 -22.67 -1.29 -26.43
CA GLY A 114 -22.89 -1.66 -27.83
C GLY A 114 -24.07 -2.58 -28.09
N TYR A 115 -24.85 -2.91 -27.09
CA TYR A 115 -26.07 -3.71 -27.23
C TYR A 115 -27.29 -2.79 -27.30
N MET A 116 -27.46 -2.04 -28.39
CA MET A 116 -28.49 -1.01 -28.52
C MET A 116 -29.93 -1.55 -28.38
N GLY A 117 -30.14 -2.81 -28.77
CA GLY A 117 -31.41 -3.49 -28.60
C GLY A 117 -31.61 -4.16 -27.21
N ALA A 118 -30.72 -3.85 -26.27
CA ALA A 118 -30.81 -4.46 -24.95
C ALA A 118 -32.07 -4.04 -24.20
N ASP A 119 -32.67 -5.03 -23.52
CA ASP A 119 -33.78 -4.83 -22.60
C ASP A 119 -33.43 -5.42 -21.25
N VAL A 120 -33.95 -4.81 -20.19
CA VAL A 120 -33.80 -5.28 -18.82
C VAL A 120 -35.19 -5.53 -18.24
N GLN A 121 -35.53 -6.79 -18.05
CA GLN A 121 -36.79 -7.20 -17.48
C GLN A 121 -36.64 -7.41 -15.98
N THR A 122 -37.65 -7.05 -15.21
CA THR A 122 -37.69 -7.26 -13.77
C THR A 122 -38.66 -8.37 -13.41
N GLN A 123 -38.18 -9.35 -12.66
CA GLN A 123 -39.00 -10.41 -12.11
C GLN A 123 -39.03 -10.29 -10.59
N VAL A 124 -40.23 -10.24 -10.01
CA VAL A 124 -40.45 -10.08 -8.59
C VAL A 124 -41.14 -11.32 -8.03
N GLU A 125 -40.48 -12.01 -7.13
CA GLU A 125 -41.00 -13.17 -6.41
C GLU A 125 -41.35 -12.76 -4.97
N LYS A 126 -42.60 -12.88 -4.57
CA LYS A 126 -43.08 -12.52 -3.22
C LYS A 126 -43.40 -13.78 -2.42
N LYS A 127 -42.79 -13.95 -1.25
CA LYS A 127 -43.05 -15.07 -0.33
C LYS A 127 -42.86 -14.62 1.12
N ASN A 128 -43.86 -14.81 1.99
CA ASN A 128 -43.83 -14.55 3.43
C ASN A 128 -43.26 -13.15 3.79
N LYS A 129 -43.85 -12.08 3.23
CA LYS A 129 -43.38 -10.68 3.39
C LYS A 129 -41.94 -10.43 2.95
N LYS A 130 -41.30 -11.36 2.21
CA LYS A 130 -39.98 -11.20 1.58
C LYS A 130 -40.13 -11.12 0.08
N LEU A 131 -39.26 -10.34 -0.54
CA LEU A 131 -39.23 -10.14 -1.98
C LEU A 131 -37.84 -10.44 -2.51
N LYS A 132 -37.78 -11.29 -3.54
CA LYS A 132 -36.59 -11.52 -4.36
C LYS A 132 -36.80 -10.79 -5.67
N LEU A 133 -35.86 -9.92 -6.04
CA LEU A 133 -35.85 -9.17 -7.28
C LEU A 133 -34.79 -9.77 -8.21
N THR A 134 -35.19 -10.11 -9.43
CA THR A 134 -34.26 -10.56 -10.46
C THR A 134 -34.33 -9.59 -11.64
N TYR A 135 -33.16 -9.04 -12.02
CA TYR A 135 -33.01 -8.29 -13.26
C TYR A 135 -32.50 -9.24 -14.34
N LYS A 136 -33.34 -9.51 -15.33
CA LYS A 136 -32.97 -10.31 -16.50
C LYS A 136 -32.53 -9.38 -17.61
N VAL A 137 -31.25 -9.39 -17.91
CA VAL A 137 -30.65 -8.57 -18.97
C VAL A 137 -30.62 -9.40 -20.24
N VAL A 138 -31.37 -8.96 -21.22
CA VAL A 138 -31.41 -9.53 -22.57
C VAL A 138 -30.61 -8.55 -23.45
N THR A 139 -29.42 -8.96 -23.84
CA THR A 139 -28.48 -8.09 -24.58
C THR A 139 -28.84 -7.91 -26.05
N GLY A 140 -29.46 -8.94 -26.64
CA GLY A 140 -29.67 -8.94 -28.09
C GLY A 140 -28.36 -9.04 -28.88
N HIS A 141 -28.38 -8.58 -30.12
CA HIS A 141 -27.21 -8.59 -30.98
C HIS A 141 -26.32 -7.35 -30.72
N PRO A 142 -24.97 -7.54 -30.62
CA PRO A 142 -24.05 -6.42 -30.49
C PRO A 142 -23.94 -5.65 -31.82
N TYR A 143 -23.96 -4.34 -31.72
CA TYR A 143 -23.66 -3.47 -32.85
C TYR A 143 -22.16 -3.37 -33.04
N LYS A 144 -21.70 -3.43 -34.31
CA LYS A 144 -20.29 -3.31 -34.69
C LYS A 144 -20.07 -2.11 -35.60
N VAL A 145 -18.92 -1.49 -35.44
CA VAL A 145 -18.50 -0.37 -36.31
C VAL A 145 -18.14 -0.93 -37.69
N ARG A 146 -18.85 -0.50 -38.73
CA ARG A 146 -18.58 -0.89 -40.11
C ARG A 146 -17.48 -0.04 -40.74
N SER A 147 -17.63 1.29 -40.62
CA SER A 147 -16.67 2.24 -41.15
C SER A 147 -16.47 3.39 -40.17
N ILE A 148 -15.28 3.97 -40.20
CA ILE A 148 -14.93 5.16 -39.44
C ILE A 148 -14.51 6.26 -40.36
N THR A 149 -15.27 7.36 -40.37
CA THR A 149 -14.95 8.56 -41.13
C THR A 149 -14.50 9.68 -40.19
N TYR A 150 -13.63 10.53 -40.69
CA TYR A 150 -13.08 11.65 -39.93
C TYR A 150 -13.41 12.94 -40.65
N ASP A 151 -14.28 13.76 -40.06
CA ASP A 151 -14.65 15.08 -40.55
C ASP A 151 -13.85 16.14 -39.78
N ILE A 152 -12.64 16.39 -40.26
CA ILE A 152 -11.66 17.27 -39.64
C ILE A 152 -11.21 18.30 -40.67
N ALA A 153 -11.76 19.51 -40.57
CA ALA A 153 -11.39 20.62 -41.45
C ALA A 153 -9.97 21.15 -41.19
N ASP A 154 -9.45 20.98 -39.99
CA ASP A 154 -8.10 21.41 -39.59
C ASP A 154 -7.03 20.41 -40.05
N SER A 155 -6.33 20.77 -41.13
CA SER A 155 -5.28 19.94 -41.73
C SER A 155 -4.07 19.71 -40.81
N CYS A 156 -3.80 20.62 -39.88
CA CYS A 156 -2.69 20.50 -38.93
C CYS A 156 -3.00 19.47 -37.86
N ILE A 157 -4.20 19.52 -37.30
CA ILE A 157 -4.69 18.52 -36.36
C ILE A 157 -4.78 17.16 -37.03
N TRP A 158 -5.32 17.09 -38.24
CA TRP A 158 -5.40 15.84 -39.00
C TRP A 158 -4.03 15.18 -39.15
N LYS A 159 -3.01 15.92 -39.54
CA LYS A 159 -1.62 15.42 -39.65
C LYS A 159 -1.07 14.95 -38.29
N CYS A 160 -1.41 15.66 -37.20
CA CYS A 160 -1.00 15.28 -35.85
C CYS A 160 -1.64 13.95 -35.43
N MET A 161 -2.92 13.76 -35.73
CA MET A 161 -3.64 12.52 -35.42
C MET A 161 -3.15 11.35 -36.28
N GLN A 162 -2.87 11.54 -37.54
CA GLN A 162 -2.32 10.50 -38.43
C GLN A 162 -0.96 9.97 -37.96
N ARG A 163 -0.14 10.79 -37.31
CA ARG A 163 1.15 10.37 -36.77
C ARG A 163 1.01 9.54 -35.49
N ASP A 164 -0.11 9.65 -34.76
CA ASP A 164 -0.37 8.97 -33.50
C ASP A 164 -1.49 7.93 -33.65
N THR A 165 -1.26 6.95 -34.49
CA THR A 165 -2.17 5.79 -34.67
C THR A 165 -1.92 4.69 -33.64
N ILE A 166 -0.81 4.76 -32.90
CA ILE A 166 -0.47 3.76 -31.89
C ILE A 166 -1.35 3.96 -30.65
N GLY A 167 -2.17 2.94 -30.36
CA GLY A 167 -3.04 2.94 -29.17
C GLY A 167 -4.42 3.55 -29.36
N THR A 168 -4.87 3.76 -30.62
CA THR A 168 -6.27 4.12 -30.89
C THR A 168 -7.22 3.05 -30.34
N TYR A 169 -8.31 3.50 -29.73
CA TYR A 169 -9.38 2.64 -29.24
C TYR A 169 -10.40 2.30 -30.32
N LEU A 170 -10.30 2.95 -31.50
CA LEU A 170 -11.22 2.78 -32.61
C LEU A 170 -10.62 1.86 -33.68
N SER A 171 -11.41 0.91 -34.13
CA SER A 171 -11.08 0.05 -35.27
C SER A 171 -12.37 -0.44 -35.96
N GLU A 172 -12.28 -0.72 -37.23
CA GLU A 172 -13.38 -1.39 -37.96
C GLU A 172 -13.63 -2.78 -37.33
N ASN A 173 -14.85 -3.23 -37.37
CA ASN A 173 -15.36 -4.46 -36.74
C ASN A 173 -15.31 -4.49 -35.20
N MET A 174 -14.85 -3.43 -34.52
CA MET A 174 -14.97 -3.35 -33.08
C MET A 174 -16.44 -3.27 -32.65
N MET A 175 -16.72 -3.71 -31.43
CA MET A 175 -18.03 -3.47 -30.82
C MET A 175 -18.22 -1.96 -30.59
N PHE A 176 -19.40 -1.44 -30.93
CA PHE A 176 -19.74 -0.04 -30.73
C PHE A 176 -19.91 0.22 -29.23
N ASP A 177 -18.90 0.76 -28.60
CA ASP A 177 -18.84 1.02 -27.16
C ASP A 177 -18.60 2.51 -26.91
N VAL A 178 -19.59 3.16 -26.33
CA VAL A 178 -19.54 4.62 -26.04
C VAL A 178 -18.39 4.97 -25.10
N ASN A 179 -18.03 4.05 -24.17
CA ASN A 179 -16.89 4.28 -23.29
C ASN A 179 -15.56 4.31 -24.09
N LYS A 180 -15.42 3.47 -25.12
CA LYS A 180 -14.24 3.50 -25.99
C LYS A 180 -14.19 4.78 -26.82
N LEU A 181 -15.34 5.30 -27.24
CA LEU A 181 -15.41 6.60 -27.92
C LEU A 181 -14.92 7.73 -27.01
N ASP A 182 -15.34 7.75 -25.74
CA ASP A 182 -14.87 8.77 -24.78
C ASP A 182 -13.39 8.59 -24.43
N MET A 183 -12.90 7.35 -24.33
CA MET A 183 -11.46 7.07 -24.16
C MET A 183 -10.64 7.57 -25.36
N GLU A 184 -11.15 7.43 -26.58
CA GLU A 184 -10.49 7.96 -27.77
C GLU A 184 -10.49 9.49 -27.81
N ARG A 185 -11.61 10.13 -27.43
CA ARG A 185 -11.66 11.60 -27.25
C ARG A 185 -10.57 12.07 -26.29
N GLN A 186 -10.43 11.39 -25.16
CA GLN A 186 -9.40 11.73 -24.18
C GLN A 186 -7.99 11.49 -24.74
N ARG A 187 -7.74 10.37 -25.42
CA ARG A 187 -6.45 10.06 -26.04
C ARG A 187 -6.03 11.13 -27.05
N ILE A 188 -6.96 11.53 -27.92
CA ILE A 188 -6.71 12.58 -28.92
C ILE A 188 -6.45 13.92 -28.22
N THR A 189 -7.23 14.25 -27.21
CA THR A 189 -7.04 15.48 -26.40
C THR A 189 -5.66 15.52 -25.78
N ASP A 190 -5.26 14.43 -25.10
CA ASP A 190 -3.94 14.32 -24.47
C ASP A 190 -2.80 14.44 -25.49
N ASN A 191 -2.99 13.88 -26.71
CA ASN A 191 -2.02 14.01 -27.78
C ASN A 191 -1.91 15.46 -28.27
N LEU A 192 -3.02 16.14 -28.51
CA LEU A 192 -3.03 17.51 -28.98
C LEU A 192 -2.46 18.48 -27.94
N LEU A 193 -2.78 18.30 -26.67
CA LEU A 193 -2.20 19.07 -25.56
C LEU A 193 -0.67 18.89 -25.45
N ARG A 194 -0.13 17.72 -25.84
CA ARG A 194 1.33 17.50 -25.95
C ARG A 194 1.96 18.14 -27.18
N ASN A 195 1.16 18.43 -28.20
CA ASN A 195 1.59 18.99 -29.46
C ASN A 195 1.25 20.48 -29.59
N GLY A 196 1.14 21.20 -28.49
CA GLY A 196 1.01 22.65 -28.48
C GLY A 196 -0.40 23.22 -28.37
N TYR A 197 -1.43 22.42 -28.50
CA TYR A 197 -2.81 22.92 -28.54
C TYR A 197 -3.35 23.20 -27.12
N TYR A 198 -2.81 24.21 -26.45
CA TYR A 198 -3.09 24.58 -25.05
C TYR A 198 -4.57 24.74 -24.70
N LYS A 199 -5.39 25.28 -25.63
CA LYS A 199 -6.83 25.48 -25.38
C LYS A 199 -7.70 24.33 -25.84
N PHE A 200 -7.12 23.24 -26.30
CA PHE A 200 -7.88 22.08 -26.74
C PHE A 200 -8.49 21.33 -25.56
N ASN A 201 -9.72 20.91 -25.69
CA ASN A 201 -10.38 20.02 -24.73
C ASN A 201 -11.22 18.96 -25.46
N LYS A 202 -11.64 17.93 -24.75
CA LYS A 202 -12.36 16.79 -25.34
C LYS A 202 -13.75 17.16 -25.92
N ASP A 203 -14.33 18.30 -25.52
CA ASP A 203 -15.66 18.70 -25.96
C ASP A 203 -15.68 19.22 -27.42
N TYR A 204 -14.51 19.49 -27.99
CA TYR A 204 -14.37 19.74 -29.43
C TYR A 204 -14.47 18.49 -30.30
N ILE A 205 -14.49 17.28 -29.70
CA ILE A 205 -14.63 16.03 -30.43
C ILE A 205 -16.03 15.47 -30.18
N SER A 206 -16.81 15.32 -31.23
CA SER A 206 -18.12 14.68 -31.21
C SER A 206 -18.17 13.50 -32.16
N TYR A 207 -19.13 12.60 -31.96
CA TYR A 207 -19.37 11.46 -32.85
C TYR A 207 -20.82 11.44 -33.32
N THR A 208 -21.00 11.18 -34.59
CA THR A 208 -22.29 10.79 -35.18
C THR A 208 -22.25 9.31 -35.52
N ALA A 209 -23.25 8.56 -35.08
CA ALA A 209 -23.34 7.14 -35.30
C ALA A 209 -24.64 6.82 -36.07
N ASP A 210 -24.54 6.40 -37.32
CA ASP A 210 -25.67 6.02 -38.13
C ASP A 210 -25.80 4.49 -38.22
N THR A 211 -26.98 3.99 -37.86
CA THR A 211 -27.27 2.55 -37.96
C THR A 211 -27.67 2.17 -39.37
N VAL A 212 -27.04 1.15 -39.91
CA VAL A 212 -27.37 0.61 -41.24
C VAL A 212 -28.65 -0.25 -41.13
N ARG A 213 -29.69 0.10 -41.86
CA ARG A 213 -30.99 -0.57 -41.83
C ARG A 213 -30.85 -2.10 -42.01
N ASN A 214 -31.58 -2.85 -41.19
CA ASN A 214 -31.63 -4.31 -41.23
C ASN A 214 -30.28 -5.00 -40.96
N THR A 215 -29.32 -4.31 -40.33
CA THR A 215 -28.02 -4.87 -39.93
C THR A 215 -27.71 -4.43 -38.51
N TYR A 216 -26.73 -5.09 -37.89
CA TYR A 216 -26.19 -4.69 -36.59
C TYR A 216 -24.86 -3.94 -36.80
N LEU A 217 -24.82 -3.08 -37.82
CA LEU A 217 -23.65 -2.29 -38.22
C LEU A 217 -23.91 -0.80 -38.00
N VAL A 218 -22.86 -0.08 -37.63
CA VAL A 218 -22.86 1.35 -37.38
C VAL A 218 -21.77 2.00 -38.21
N ASP A 219 -22.10 3.04 -38.95
CA ASP A 219 -21.12 3.95 -39.54
C ASP A 219 -20.85 5.07 -38.54
N LEU A 220 -19.60 5.23 -38.20
CA LEU A 220 -19.15 6.20 -37.20
C LEU A 220 -18.45 7.38 -37.90
N ALA A 221 -18.95 8.59 -37.70
CA ALA A 221 -18.27 9.81 -38.14
C ALA A 221 -17.77 10.58 -36.92
N MET A 222 -16.47 10.85 -36.88
CA MET A 222 -15.87 11.69 -35.85
C MET A 222 -15.77 13.13 -36.40
N HIS A 223 -16.35 14.06 -35.66
CA HIS A 223 -16.34 15.49 -36.00
C HIS A 223 -15.42 16.24 -35.05
N LEU A 224 -14.62 17.13 -35.59
CA LEU A 224 -13.81 18.07 -34.85
C LEU A 224 -14.40 19.48 -34.96
N GLU A 225 -14.94 19.97 -33.85
CA GLU A 225 -15.48 21.31 -33.76
C GLU A 225 -14.35 22.35 -33.77
N PRO A 226 -14.51 23.44 -34.55
CA PRO A 226 -13.53 24.50 -34.59
C PRO A 226 -13.52 25.33 -33.30
N PHE A 227 -12.43 26.03 -33.05
CA PHE A 227 -12.26 26.86 -31.85
C PHE A 227 -13.12 28.12 -31.94
N ARG A 228 -13.90 28.38 -30.89
CA ARG A 228 -14.68 29.62 -30.72
C ARG A 228 -14.24 30.33 -29.43
N PRO A 229 -13.54 31.46 -29.52
CA PRO A 229 -13.07 32.21 -28.35
C PRO A 229 -14.21 32.72 -27.46
N SER A 230 -15.33 33.15 -28.07
CA SER A 230 -16.59 33.51 -27.42
C SER A 230 -17.77 33.34 -28.38
N ARG A 231 -19.00 33.35 -27.83
CA ARG A 231 -20.24 33.17 -28.64
C ARG A 231 -20.39 34.12 -29.83
N ASN A 232 -19.79 35.31 -29.75
CA ASN A 232 -19.93 36.37 -30.75
C ASN A 232 -18.68 36.57 -31.65
N MET A 233 -17.67 35.69 -31.53
CA MET A 233 -16.46 35.78 -32.37
C MET A 233 -16.50 34.78 -33.50
N GLU A 234 -15.78 35.11 -34.60
CA GLU A 234 -15.61 34.21 -35.72
C GLU A 234 -14.94 32.89 -35.33
N VAL A 235 -15.34 31.87 -36.05
CA VAL A 235 -14.81 30.51 -35.91
C VAL A 235 -13.37 30.48 -36.42
N GLN A 236 -12.46 29.92 -35.63
CA GLN A 236 -11.03 29.84 -35.95
C GLN A 236 -10.56 28.39 -35.92
N PHE A 237 -9.48 28.09 -36.63
CA PHE A 237 -8.78 26.82 -36.46
C PHE A 237 -8.03 26.80 -35.13
N HIS A 238 -7.89 25.60 -34.55
CA HIS A 238 -7.04 25.40 -33.37
C HIS A 238 -5.58 25.69 -33.76
N ARG A 239 -4.88 26.42 -32.93
CA ARG A 239 -3.50 26.83 -33.21
C ARG A 239 -2.57 26.38 -32.09
N PRO A 240 -1.36 25.91 -32.41
CA PRO A 240 -0.36 25.54 -31.39
C PRO A 240 0.22 26.81 -30.74
N TYR A 241 0.55 26.66 -29.45
CA TYR A 241 1.19 27.67 -28.62
C TYR A 241 2.64 27.32 -28.37
N TYR A 242 3.49 28.30 -28.35
CA TYR A 242 4.90 28.21 -28.00
C TYR A 242 5.15 28.90 -26.67
N ILE A 243 6.11 28.39 -25.89
CA ILE A 243 6.54 29.03 -24.63
C ILE A 243 7.42 30.24 -24.98
N ASP A 244 6.96 31.44 -24.68
CA ASP A 244 7.74 32.68 -24.88
C ASP A 244 8.78 32.84 -23.77
N LYS A 245 8.31 32.96 -22.54
CA LYS A 245 9.13 33.21 -21.35
C LYS A 245 8.71 32.34 -20.21
N VAL A 246 9.68 32.00 -19.35
CA VAL A 246 9.40 31.34 -18.07
C VAL A 246 9.91 32.26 -16.97
N ASN A 247 9.04 32.63 -16.04
CA ASN A 247 9.32 33.47 -14.91
C ASN A 247 9.13 32.70 -13.61
N PHE A 248 10.10 32.71 -12.71
CA PHE A 248 9.93 32.16 -11.38
C PHE A 248 9.58 33.27 -10.38
N ILE A 249 8.59 33.00 -9.51
CA ILE A 249 8.25 33.84 -8.37
C ILE A 249 8.37 32.95 -7.13
N THR A 250 9.43 33.14 -6.34
CA THR A 250 9.78 32.19 -5.26
C THR A 250 9.18 32.52 -3.90
N ASP A 251 8.51 33.68 -3.77
CA ASP A 251 7.88 34.16 -2.55
C ASP A 251 6.37 34.39 -2.71
N TYR A 252 5.72 33.54 -3.50
CA TYR A 252 4.29 33.64 -3.75
C TYR A 252 3.47 33.24 -2.50
N ASN A 253 2.55 34.11 -2.09
CA ASN A 253 1.61 33.82 -1.03
C ASN A 253 0.20 33.64 -1.61
N VAL A 254 -0.32 32.42 -1.58
CA VAL A 254 -1.64 32.06 -2.10
C VAL A 254 -2.78 32.84 -1.43
N LEU A 255 -2.60 33.26 -0.17
CA LEU A 255 -3.67 33.89 0.62
C LEU A 255 -3.86 35.39 0.30
N HIS A 256 -2.86 36.03 -0.28
CA HIS A 256 -2.87 37.48 -0.47
C HIS A 256 -2.84 37.95 -1.93
N SER A 257 -2.74 37.06 -2.91
CA SER A 257 -2.61 37.45 -4.31
C SER A 257 -3.59 36.75 -5.22
N SER A 258 -4.75 37.38 -5.42
CA SER A 258 -5.70 36.99 -6.49
C SER A 258 -5.25 37.43 -7.90
N ALA A 259 -4.43 38.49 -8.00
CA ALA A 259 -3.88 38.98 -9.26
C ALA A 259 -2.35 39.02 -9.25
N LEU A 260 -1.74 38.84 -10.44
CA LEU A 260 -0.27 38.94 -10.60
C LEU A 260 0.27 40.35 -10.24
N SER A 261 -0.54 41.38 -10.46
CA SER A 261 -0.21 42.78 -10.11
C SER A 261 -0.09 43.04 -8.61
N SER A 262 -0.57 42.15 -7.74
CA SER A 262 -0.48 42.26 -6.29
C SER A 262 0.72 41.50 -5.69
N ILE A 263 1.61 40.95 -6.52
CA ILE A 263 2.81 40.26 -6.06
C ILE A 263 3.93 41.28 -5.89
N GLU A 264 4.23 41.64 -4.65
CA GLU A 264 5.38 42.46 -4.31
C GLU A 264 6.66 41.60 -4.38
N VAL A 265 7.58 41.96 -5.28
CA VAL A 265 8.92 41.39 -5.40
C VAL A 265 9.93 42.50 -5.41
N ASN A 266 10.94 42.40 -4.55
CA ASN A 266 11.92 43.45 -4.34
C ASN A 266 13.23 43.23 -5.11
N ASP A 267 13.52 41.96 -5.46
CA ASP A 267 14.76 41.53 -6.11
C ASP A 267 14.51 40.57 -7.29
N SER A 268 15.42 40.60 -8.24
CA SER A 268 15.41 39.66 -9.38
C SER A 268 16.82 39.21 -9.75
N LEU A 269 16.90 37.97 -10.23
CA LEU A 269 18.13 37.36 -10.74
C LEU A 269 17.84 36.68 -12.08
N HIS A 270 18.73 36.87 -13.05
CA HIS A 270 18.68 36.12 -14.30
C HIS A 270 19.66 34.94 -14.26
N TYR A 271 19.14 33.74 -14.45
CA TYR A 271 19.97 32.53 -14.49
C TYR A 271 19.65 31.70 -15.73
N GLN A 272 20.63 31.54 -16.63
CA GLN A 272 20.48 30.84 -17.93
C GLN A 272 19.29 31.39 -18.75
N GLY A 273 19.11 32.69 -18.80
CA GLY A 273 18.04 33.35 -19.55
C GLY A 273 16.65 33.33 -18.89
N VAL A 274 16.52 32.75 -17.71
CA VAL A 274 15.27 32.68 -16.96
C VAL A 274 15.30 33.66 -15.80
N PRO A 275 14.35 34.62 -15.72
CA PRO A 275 14.22 35.55 -14.61
C PRO A 275 13.62 34.85 -13.37
N ILE A 276 14.20 35.12 -12.23
CA ILE A 276 13.78 34.60 -10.92
C ILE A 276 13.53 35.81 -10.01
N TYR A 277 12.29 35.98 -9.60
CA TYR A 277 11.83 37.06 -8.73
C TYR A 277 11.70 36.56 -7.29
N PHE A 278 12.22 37.32 -6.33
CA PHE A 278 12.23 36.91 -4.92
C PHE A 278 12.25 38.13 -3.99
N ASN A 279 11.99 37.90 -2.70
CA ASN A 279 12.09 38.92 -1.65
C ASN A 279 13.29 38.63 -0.74
N ASN A 280 14.18 39.62 -0.55
CA ASN A 280 15.35 39.61 0.30
C ASN A 280 16.42 38.56 -0.08
N LYS A 281 16.18 37.27 0.17
CA LYS A 281 17.15 36.19 -0.08
C LYS A 281 16.52 35.03 -0.84
N LEU A 282 17.20 34.60 -1.88
CA LEU A 282 16.76 33.45 -2.65
C LEU A 282 16.75 32.18 -1.78
N TYR A 283 15.58 31.56 -1.69
CA TYR A 283 15.31 30.41 -0.82
C TYR A 283 15.88 29.10 -1.41
N LEU A 284 15.75 28.89 -2.71
CA LEU A 284 16.31 27.76 -3.45
C LEU A 284 17.40 28.23 -4.41
N ARG A 285 18.44 27.44 -4.59
CA ARG A 285 19.47 27.71 -5.61
C ARG A 285 18.86 27.77 -7.02
N PRO A 286 19.26 28.70 -7.90
CA PRO A 286 18.76 28.80 -9.28
C PRO A 286 18.87 27.49 -10.06
N LYS A 287 19.96 26.75 -9.88
CA LYS A 287 20.17 25.42 -10.48
C LYS A 287 19.10 24.42 -10.09
N VAL A 288 18.51 24.51 -8.89
CA VAL A 288 17.44 23.61 -8.43
C VAL A 288 16.13 23.94 -9.12
N LEU A 289 15.83 25.24 -9.31
CA LEU A 289 14.64 25.69 -10.02
C LEU A 289 14.64 25.18 -11.47
N LEU A 290 15.74 25.42 -12.19
CA LEU A 290 15.84 25.00 -13.58
C LEU A 290 15.92 23.48 -13.76
N HIS A 291 16.53 22.77 -12.83
CA HIS A 291 16.59 21.29 -12.89
C HIS A 291 15.21 20.64 -12.77
N ASN A 292 14.28 21.27 -12.06
CA ASN A 292 12.90 20.77 -11.88
C ASN A 292 11.91 21.35 -12.90
N LEU A 293 12.35 22.24 -13.78
CA LEU A 293 11.59 22.76 -14.91
C LEU A 293 11.78 21.85 -16.13
N HIS A 294 10.70 21.37 -16.71
CA HIS A 294 10.77 20.43 -17.85
C HIS A 294 10.38 21.04 -19.19
N PHE A 295 9.85 22.26 -19.23
CA PHE A 295 9.58 23.03 -20.44
C PHE A 295 10.46 24.28 -20.47
N MET A 296 10.86 24.73 -21.66
CA MET A 296 11.82 25.81 -21.83
C MET A 296 11.28 26.88 -22.78
N PRO A 297 11.75 28.14 -22.68
CA PRO A 297 11.47 29.17 -23.69
C PRO A 297 11.80 28.69 -25.10
N GLY A 298 10.95 29.04 -26.07
CA GLY A 298 11.09 28.62 -27.46
C GLY A 298 10.53 27.23 -27.79
N SER A 299 10.23 26.39 -26.80
CA SER A 299 9.64 25.08 -27.01
C SER A 299 8.12 25.18 -27.28
N LEU A 300 7.60 24.18 -27.97
CA LEU A 300 6.16 23.98 -28.11
C LEU A 300 5.56 23.68 -26.72
N TYR A 301 4.34 24.17 -26.47
CA TYR A 301 3.62 23.78 -25.23
C TYR A 301 3.40 22.27 -25.19
N ASP A 302 3.67 21.67 -24.05
CA ASP A 302 3.44 20.23 -23.79
C ASP A 302 2.91 20.08 -22.36
N GLU A 303 1.64 19.67 -22.23
CA GLU A 303 0.98 19.49 -20.95
C GLU A 303 1.70 18.44 -20.08
N GLN A 304 2.23 17.38 -20.69
CA GLN A 304 2.95 16.35 -19.94
C GLN A 304 4.24 16.92 -19.30
N LEU A 305 4.91 17.86 -19.96
CA LEU A 305 6.09 18.55 -19.39
C LEU A 305 5.69 19.51 -18.27
N VAL A 306 4.52 20.13 -18.36
CA VAL A 306 3.95 20.96 -17.29
C VAL A 306 3.60 20.11 -16.08
N GLU A 307 2.89 19.00 -16.26
CA GLU A 307 2.59 18.03 -15.19
C GLU A 307 3.86 17.47 -14.53
N ARG A 308 4.87 17.15 -15.33
CA ARG A 308 6.18 16.72 -14.83
C ARG A 308 6.85 17.79 -13.99
N THR A 309 6.70 19.05 -14.39
CA THR A 309 7.20 20.21 -13.61
C THR A 309 6.48 20.32 -12.27
N TYR A 310 5.14 20.24 -12.25
CA TYR A 310 4.36 20.19 -11.01
C TYR A 310 4.81 19.04 -10.11
N SER A 311 4.92 17.83 -10.68
CA SER A 311 5.37 16.64 -9.93
C SER A 311 6.80 16.78 -9.41
N SER A 312 7.69 17.46 -10.13
CA SER A 312 9.08 17.68 -9.72
C SER A 312 9.18 18.66 -8.57
N PHE A 313 8.48 19.80 -8.64
CA PHE A 313 8.42 20.76 -7.53
C PHE A 313 7.65 20.22 -6.32
N GLY A 314 6.58 19.45 -6.53
CA GLY A 314 5.80 18.83 -5.46
C GLY A 314 6.59 17.82 -4.59
N ARG A 315 7.74 17.34 -5.06
CA ARG A 315 8.66 16.50 -4.27
C ARG A 315 9.63 17.29 -3.39
N LEU A 316 9.77 18.60 -3.65
CA LEU A 316 10.66 19.46 -2.88
C LEU A 316 10.02 19.84 -1.54
N GLN A 317 10.46 19.27 -0.44
CA GLN A 317 9.90 19.54 0.90
C GLN A 317 10.11 21.00 1.37
N ALA A 318 11.01 21.74 0.73
CA ALA A 318 11.19 23.17 0.92
C ALA A 318 10.01 24.00 0.42
N LEU A 319 9.14 23.43 -0.42
CA LEU A 319 7.98 24.10 -1.00
C LEU A 319 6.68 23.53 -0.42
N LYS A 320 5.73 24.43 -0.16
CA LYS A 320 4.39 24.08 0.30
C LYS A 320 3.42 23.93 -0.87
N TYR A 321 3.46 24.90 -1.79
CA TYR A 321 2.61 24.93 -2.97
C TYR A 321 3.40 25.36 -4.20
N THR A 322 3.02 24.82 -5.36
CA THR A 322 3.49 25.23 -6.68
C THR A 322 2.27 25.55 -7.52
N ASN A 323 2.27 26.71 -8.18
CA ASN A 323 1.24 27.09 -9.11
C ASN A 323 1.91 27.57 -10.41
N ILE A 324 1.45 27.11 -11.56
CA ILE A 324 1.95 27.50 -12.87
C ILE A 324 0.79 28.16 -13.62
N ARG A 325 0.93 29.43 -13.96
CA ARG A 325 -0.04 30.17 -14.77
C ARG A 325 0.56 30.55 -16.10
N PHE A 326 -0.24 30.45 -17.13
CA PHE A 326 0.12 30.84 -18.48
C PHE A 326 -0.68 32.09 -18.88
N PHE A 327 0.02 33.06 -19.47
CA PHE A 327 -0.57 34.24 -20.07
C PHE A 327 -0.30 34.24 -21.56
N GLU A 328 -1.35 34.45 -22.33
CA GLU A 328 -1.29 34.41 -23.79
C GLU A 328 -0.75 35.73 -24.35
N ASN A 329 0.16 35.60 -25.27
CA ASN A 329 0.68 36.70 -26.07
C ASN A 329 0.62 36.31 -27.56
N GLN A 330 0.26 37.25 -28.41
CA GLN A 330 0.28 37.05 -29.85
C GLN A 330 1.34 37.95 -30.49
N ARG A 331 2.19 37.39 -31.34
CA ARG A 331 3.19 38.12 -32.12
C ARG A 331 3.16 37.58 -33.55
N ASN A 332 2.98 38.46 -34.53
CA ASN A 332 3.01 38.13 -35.96
C ASN A 332 2.17 36.93 -36.21
N ASP A 333 1.18 36.57 -36.14
CA ASP A 333 0.39 35.33 -36.37
C ASP A 333 0.75 34.09 -35.56
N SER A 334 1.73 34.14 -34.69
CA SER A 334 2.09 33.04 -33.76
C SER A 334 1.57 33.30 -32.35
N LEU A 335 1.11 32.20 -31.70
CA LEU A 335 0.57 32.26 -30.35
C LEU A 335 1.65 31.82 -29.35
N PHE A 336 1.83 32.60 -28.31
CA PHE A 336 2.84 32.39 -27.29
C PHE A 336 2.23 32.34 -25.88
N LEU A 337 2.89 31.62 -24.97
CA LEU A 337 2.55 31.53 -23.58
C LEU A 337 3.71 32.04 -22.74
N SER A 338 3.47 33.05 -21.93
CA SER A 338 4.37 33.44 -20.85
C SER A 338 4.02 32.67 -19.59
N ALA A 339 4.91 31.77 -19.14
CA ALA A 339 4.72 30.93 -17.98
C ALA A 339 5.23 31.64 -16.71
N TYR A 340 4.41 31.61 -15.64
CA TYR A 340 4.78 32.09 -14.31
C TYR A 340 4.72 30.91 -13.34
N VAL A 341 5.88 30.45 -12.90
CA VAL A 341 6.05 29.39 -11.92
C VAL A 341 6.13 30.01 -10.52
N MET A 342 5.02 29.98 -9.83
CA MET A 342 4.85 30.59 -8.49
C MET A 342 5.04 29.54 -7.41
N LEU A 343 6.00 29.78 -6.53
CA LEU A 343 6.42 28.84 -5.49
C LEU A 343 6.18 29.44 -4.11
N THR A 344 5.47 28.69 -3.26
CA THR A 344 5.25 29.07 -1.86
C THR A 344 6.19 28.28 -0.97
N LYS A 345 6.97 29.00 -0.15
CA LYS A 345 7.93 28.39 0.80
C LYS A 345 7.21 27.56 1.87
N ALA A 346 7.76 26.41 2.22
CA ALA A 346 7.39 25.70 3.44
C ALA A 346 8.14 26.29 4.64
N LYS A 347 7.65 26.08 5.86
CA LYS A 347 8.41 26.40 7.08
C LYS A 347 9.70 25.57 7.05
N PRO A 348 10.89 26.22 7.16
CA PRO A 348 12.16 25.53 7.00
C PRO A 348 12.42 24.53 8.14
N GLN A 349 11.91 24.79 9.31
CA GLN A 349 12.12 23.95 10.49
C GLN A 349 10.81 23.49 11.09
N SER A 350 10.81 22.31 11.67
CA SER A 350 9.72 21.78 12.48
C SER A 350 10.26 20.87 13.57
N ILE A 351 9.58 20.87 14.70
CA ILE A 351 9.81 19.92 15.79
C ILE A 351 8.51 19.14 15.96
N SER A 352 8.62 17.82 16.12
CA SER A 352 7.50 16.94 16.45
C SER A 352 7.84 16.11 17.68
N PHE A 353 6.83 15.88 18.50
CA PHE A 353 6.89 15.00 19.66
C PHE A 353 6.02 13.78 19.38
N GLU A 354 6.57 12.59 19.62
CA GLU A 354 5.91 11.32 19.43
C GLU A 354 5.86 10.60 20.78
N LEU A 355 4.70 10.07 21.16
CA LEU A 355 4.51 9.19 22.30
C LEU A 355 4.00 7.85 21.77
N GLU A 356 4.65 6.77 22.16
CA GLU A 356 4.35 5.43 21.68
C GLU A 356 4.10 4.52 22.91
N GLY A 357 3.05 3.72 22.87
CA GLY A 357 2.95 2.53 23.72
C GLY A 357 3.60 1.36 23.02
N THR A 358 4.48 0.64 23.68
CA THR A 358 5.17 -0.53 23.11
C THR A 358 4.66 -1.81 23.76
N ASN A 359 4.69 -2.90 22.98
CA ASN A 359 4.43 -4.25 23.48
C ASN A 359 5.38 -5.19 22.73
N SER A 360 6.45 -5.60 23.39
CA SER A 360 7.48 -6.47 22.85
C SER A 360 7.34 -7.86 23.45
N ALA A 361 6.73 -8.76 22.68
CA ALA A 361 6.53 -10.17 23.09
C ALA A 361 5.71 -10.38 24.37
N GLY A 362 4.89 -9.41 24.75
CA GLY A 362 4.09 -9.45 25.99
C GLY A 362 4.52 -8.42 27.04
N ASP A 363 5.73 -7.87 26.90
CA ASP A 363 6.24 -6.81 27.77
C ASP A 363 5.64 -5.47 27.35
N LEU A 364 5.00 -4.81 28.30
CA LEU A 364 4.37 -3.50 28.07
C LEU A 364 5.37 -2.38 28.37
N GLY A 365 5.40 -1.39 27.50
CA GLY A 365 6.28 -0.27 27.66
C GLY A 365 5.75 1.02 27.06
N ALA A 366 6.55 2.06 27.20
CA ALA A 366 6.31 3.36 26.62
C ALA A 366 7.60 3.90 25.99
N ALA A 367 7.46 4.62 24.89
CA ALA A 367 8.56 5.34 24.27
C ALA A 367 8.16 6.77 23.97
N ALA A 368 9.13 7.68 24.03
CA ALA A 368 8.98 9.05 23.64
C ALA A 368 10.08 9.41 22.64
N ALA A 369 9.72 10.18 21.60
CA ALA A 369 10.70 10.67 20.66
C ALA A 369 10.49 12.16 20.35
N VAL A 370 11.60 12.86 20.13
CA VAL A 370 11.63 14.23 19.64
C VAL A 370 12.35 14.26 18.32
N THR A 371 11.68 14.77 17.29
CA THR A 371 12.25 14.86 15.95
C THR A 371 12.34 16.32 15.52
N PHE A 372 13.56 16.79 15.26
CA PHE A 372 13.84 18.07 14.61
C PHE A 372 14.04 17.84 13.12
N GLN A 373 13.39 18.63 12.29
CA GLN A 373 13.52 18.56 10.84
C GLN A 373 13.85 19.94 10.25
N HIS A 374 14.90 19.99 9.39
CA HIS A 374 15.23 21.16 8.57
C HIS A 374 15.09 20.80 7.08
N ARG A 375 14.19 21.50 6.35
CA ARG A 375 13.74 21.13 4.98
C ARG A 375 14.53 21.77 3.84
N ASN A 376 15.52 22.56 4.10
CA ASN A 376 16.28 23.28 3.06
C ASN A 376 17.70 23.60 3.52
N LEU A 377 18.42 22.59 3.99
CA LEU A 377 19.70 22.77 4.69
C LEU A 377 20.75 23.51 3.83
N PHE A 378 20.88 23.12 2.56
CA PHE A 378 21.85 23.70 1.63
C PHE A 378 21.17 24.44 0.47
N LYS A 379 19.97 24.99 0.64
CA LYS A 379 19.16 25.66 -0.39
C LYS A 379 18.89 24.81 -1.63
N GLY A 380 18.83 23.51 -1.47
CA GLY A 380 18.53 22.54 -2.54
C GLY A 380 17.37 21.61 -2.20
N SER A 381 16.58 21.99 -1.18
CA SER A 381 15.52 21.19 -0.57
C SER A 381 16.05 19.88 0.05
N GLU A 382 17.30 19.89 0.50
CA GLU A 382 17.84 18.82 1.32
C GLU A 382 17.19 18.84 2.69
N VAL A 383 16.82 17.65 3.17
CA VAL A 383 16.14 17.49 4.46
C VAL A 383 17.09 16.83 5.46
N LEU A 384 17.41 17.55 6.51
CA LEU A 384 18.06 17.01 7.69
C LEU A 384 16.97 16.67 8.73
N MET A 385 16.98 15.45 9.22
CA MET A 385 16.15 14.97 10.32
C MET A 385 17.06 14.49 11.45
N LEU A 386 16.84 14.99 12.65
CA LEU A 386 17.50 14.54 13.87
C LEU A 386 16.41 14.00 14.81
N LYS A 387 16.49 12.76 15.19
CA LYS A 387 15.53 12.09 16.09
C LYS A 387 16.26 11.61 17.34
N LEU A 388 15.74 11.96 18.52
CA LEU A 388 16.13 11.37 19.79
C LEU A 388 14.94 10.55 20.31
N ARG A 389 15.21 9.33 20.76
CA ARG A 389 14.20 8.39 21.25
C ARG A 389 14.64 7.80 22.58
N GLY A 390 13.73 7.75 23.54
CA GLY A 390 13.87 6.98 24.77
C GLY A 390 12.73 5.98 24.87
N ALA A 391 13.02 4.76 25.28
CA ALA A 391 12.01 3.72 25.51
C ALA A 391 12.27 3.03 26.85
N TYR A 392 11.19 2.61 27.49
CA TYR A 392 11.17 1.84 28.70
C TYR A 392 10.13 0.72 28.57
N GLU A 393 10.50 -0.51 28.92
CA GLU A 393 9.60 -1.66 28.88
C GLU A 393 9.75 -2.45 30.20
N ALA A 394 8.63 -2.73 30.83
CA ALA A 394 8.58 -3.61 32.01
C ALA A 394 8.70 -5.05 31.52
N VAL A 395 9.82 -5.69 31.82
CA VAL A 395 10.11 -7.06 31.39
C VAL A 395 9.39 -8.04 32.33
N SER A 396 8.47 -8.83 31.78
CA SER A 396 7.71 -9.85 32.50
C SER A 396 8.21 -11.25 32.11
N GLY A 397 8.39 -12.12 33.12
CA GLY A 397 8.62 -13.54 32.88
C GLY A 397 10.05 -14.03 32.95
N LEU A 398 11.01 -13.22 33.37
CA LEU A 398 12.35 -13.71 33.72
C LEU A 398 12.32 -14.55 34.99
N GLN A 399 12.83 -15.79 34.92
CA GLN A 399 13.00 -16.65 36.09
C GLN A 399 14.36 -16.35 36.73
N GLY A 400 14.39 -16.10 38.06
CA GLY A 400 15.64 -15.93 38.83
C GLY A 400 15.86 -14.51 39.34
N SER A 401 17.15 -14.12 39.51
CA SER A 401 17.62 -12.87 40.13
C SER A 401 17.26 -11.58 39.37
N TYR A 402 16.71 -11.69 38.15
CA TYR A 402 16.44 -10.56 37.22
C TYR A 402 15.04 -9.97 37.38
N ARG A 403 14.28 -10.31 38.41
CA ARG A 403 12.86 -9.94 38.52
C ARG A 403 12.54 -8.45 38.63
N ASP A 404 13.54 -7.62 38.98
CA ASP A 404 13.33 -6.21 39.33
C ASP A 404 14.02 -5.23 38.35
N GLU A 405 14.60 -5.71 37.24
CA GLU A 405 15.29 -4.84 36.28
C GLU A 405 14.52 -4.79 34.94
N ASP A 406 14.37 -3.60 34.43
CA ASP A 406 13.58 -3.31 33.24
C ASP A 406 14.46 -3.00 32.02
N TYR A 407 13.86 -3.08 30.83
CA TYR A 407 14.53 -2.69 29.59
C TYR A 407 14.48 -1.19 29.38
N THR A 408 15.63 -0.58 29.13
CA THR A 408 15.73 0.80 28.66
C THR A 408 16.49 0.93 27.35
N GLU A 409 16.01 1.83 26.48
CA GLU A 409 16.67 2.15 25.23
C GLU A 409 16.80 3.67 25.04
N LEU A 410 18.00 4.11 24.67
CA LEU A 410 18.27 5.49 24.22
C LEU A 410 18.77 5.42 22.79
N GLY A 411 18.09 6.13 21.90
CA GLY A 411 18.42 6.17 20.46
C GLY A 411 18.61 7.59 19.96
N ALA A 412 19.58 7.75 19.07
CA ALA A 412 19.80 8.97 18.31
C ALA A 412 19.90 8.63 16.82
N GLU A 413 19.19 9.36 15.96
CA GLU A 413 19.20 9.16 14.52
C GLU A 413 19.41 10.50 13.81
N ALA A 414 20.29 10.54 12.83
CA ALA A 414 20.50 11.66 11.94
C ALA A 414 20.33 11.18 10.49
N THR A 415 19.37 11.74 9.77
CA THR A 415 19.11 11.41 8.38
C THR A 415 19.22 12.65 7.50
N LEU A 416 19.99 12.57 6.43
CA LEU A 416 20.15 13.61 5.41
C LEU A 416 19.63 13.10 4.06
N ASN A 417 18.51 13.67 3.60
CA ASN A 417 17.85 13.29 2.34
C ASN A 417 18.07 14.36 1.28
N PHE A 418 18.59 13.98 0.14
CA PHE A 418 18.71 14.80 -1.07
C PHE A 418 17.60 14.41 -2.05
N PRO A 419 16.76 15.36 -2.52
CA PRO A 419 15.67 15.07 -3.48
C PRO A 419 16.20 14.86 -4.91
N ARG A 420 17.37 14.27 -5.07
CA ARG A 420 18.00 13.96 -6.34
C ARG A 420 18.99 12.82 -6.23
N PHE A 421 19.21 12.13 -7.34
CA PHE A 421 20.14 11.02 -7.44
C PHE A 421 21.59 11.54 -7.44
N LYS A 422 22.29 11.40 -6.32
CA LYS A 422 23.69 11.75 -6.17
C LYS A 422 24.56 10.48 -6.27
N PHE A 423 25.04 10.18 -7.48
CA PHE A 423 26.04 9.14 -7.70
C PHE A 423 27.08 9.67 -8.70
N PRO A 424 28.39 9.59 -8.39
CA PRO A 424 29.41 10.27 -9.20
C PRO A 424 29.54 9.72 -10.63
N PHE A 425 29.40 8.41 -10.80
CA PHE A 425 29.76 7.69 -12.05
C PHE A 425 28.62 7.56 -13.07
N LEU A 426 27.44 8.16 -12.83
CA LEU A 426 26.30 8.07 -13.74
C LEU A 426 26.08 9.37 -14.51
N SER A 427 25.64 9.28 -15.78
CA SER A 427 25.32 10.42 -16.61
C SER A 427 24.15 11.24 -16.05
N THR A 428 24.11 12.54 -16.40
CA THR A 428 23.04 13.45 -15.93
C THR A 428 21.67 13.04 -16.46
N ASP A 429 21.59 12.53 -17.69
CA ASP A 429 20.36 12.10 -18.32
C ASP A 429 19.77 10.85 -17.66
N PHE A 430 20.61 9.89 -17.30
CA PHE A 430 20.21 8.72 -16.55
C PHE A 430 19.66 9.10 -15.17
N LYS A 431 20.32 10.02 -14.46
CA LYS A 431 19.88 10.54 -13.16
C LYS A 431 18.51 11.23 -13.25
N ARG A 432 18.29 11.99 -14.33
CA ARG A 432 17.00 12.64 -14.62
C ARG A 432 15.87 11.66 -14.90
N LYS A 433 16.18 10.54 -15.56
CA LYS A 433 15.19 9.51 -15.93
C LYS A 433 14.69 8.72 -14.72
N ILE A 434 15.58 8.33 -13.81
CA ILE A 434 15.24 7.52 -12.63
C ILE A 434 14.58 8.35 -11.52
N ARG A 435 14.99 9.62 -11.34
CA ARG A 435 14.47 10.55 -10.30
C ARG A 435 14.57 9.98 -8.88
N ALA A 436 15.67 9.30 -8.56
CA ALA A 436 15.90 8.76 -7.23
C ALA A 436 16.27 9.85 -6.22
N ASN A 437 15.82 9.67 -4.98
CA ASN A 437 16.31 10.40 -3.82
C ASN A 437 17.58 9.68 -3.28
N THR A 438 18.52 10.45 -2.75
CA THR A 438 19.69 9.92 -2.05
C THR A 438 19.55 10.21 -0.57
N GLU A 439 19.72 9.21 0.26
CA GLU A 439 19.59 9.30 1.71
C GLU A 439 20.87 8.79 2.39
N PHE A 440 21.40 9.58 3.32
CA PHE A 440 22.45 9.18 4.24
C PHE A 440 21.86 9.15 5.64
N GLY A 441 22.11 8.06 6.36
CA GLY A 441 21.62 7.88 7.72
C GLY A 441 22.74 7.49 8.65
N LEU A 442 22.72 8.03 9.86
CA LEU A 442 23.53 7.61 11.01
C LEU A 442 22.57 7.31 12.13
N GLN A 443 22.78 6.20 12.82
CA GLN A 443 21.96 5.79 13.95
C GLN A 443 22.86 5.25 15.06
N TYR A 444 22.51 5.60 16.27
CA TYR A 444 23.11 5.06 17.48
C TYR A 444 22.00 4.63 18.43
N SER A 445 22.06 3.42 18.97
CA SER A 445 21.12 2.90 19.96
C SER A 445 21.90 2.24 21.10
N TYR A 446 21.64 2.69 22.30
CA TYR A 446 22.11 2.10 23.54
C TYR A 446 20.94 1.36 24.19
N GLN A 447 21.07 0.06 24.38
CA GLN A 447 20.05 -0.83 24.93
C GLN A 447 20.59 -1.47 26.21
N PHE A 448 19.91 -1.23 27.29
CA PHE A 448 20.18 -1.89 28.57
C PHE A 448 19.07 -2.89 28.87
N ARG A 449 19.48 -4.12 29.13
CA ARG A 449 18.63 -5.19 29.64
C ARG A 449 19.28 -5.81 30.87
N PRO A 450 18.51 -6.47 31.74
CA PRO A 450 19.06 -7.16 32.89
C PRO A 450 20.17 -8.17 32.56
N GLU A 451 20.10 -8.78 31.38
CA GLU A 451 21.04 -9.80 30.94
C GLU A 451 22.28 -9.24 30.23
N PHE A 452 22.14 -8.10 29.56
CA PHE A 452 23.23 -7.53 28.75
C PHE A 452 23.02 -6.04 28.42
N THR A 453 24.11 -5.38 28.14
CA THR A 453 24.10 -4.05 27.48
C THR A 453 24.54 -4.21 26.03
N ARG A 454 23.78 -3.61 25.10
CA ARG A 454 24.08 -3.66 23.68
C ARG A 454 24.10 -2.25 23.08
N ILE A 455 25.14 -1.97 22.32
CA ILE A 455 25.27 -0.74 21.53
C ILE A 455 25.20 -1.12 20.06
N VAL A 456 24.33 -0.41 19.30
CA VAL A 456 24.22 -0.55 17.86
C VAL A 456 24.52 0.79 17.23
N ALA A 457 25.60 0.87 16.45
CA ALA A 457 25.93 2.02 15.64
C ALA A 457 25.78 1.67 14.16
N SER A 458 25.04 2.49 13.42
CA SER A 458 24.75 2.20 12.01
C SER A 458 25.02 3.41 11.13
N GLY A 459 25.54 3.14 9.92
CA GLY A 459 25.70 4.12 8.85
C GLY A 459 25.10 3.60 7.55
N SER A 460 24.35 4.41 6.83
CA SER A 460 23.66 3.96 5.63
C SER A 460 23.72 4.96 4.49
N TRP A 461 23.83 4.43 3.27
CA TRP A 461 23.72 5.16 2.02
C TRP A 461 22.70 4.48 1.13
N ARG A 462 21.56 5.16 0.87
CA ARG A 462 20.38 4.58 0.23
C ARG A 462 19.91 5.40 -0.95
N TYR A 463 19.35 4.72 -1.95
CA TYR A 463 18.61 5.32 -3.05
C TYR A 463 17.19 4.83 -3.05
N LYS A 464 16.22 5.77 -3.19
CA LYS A 464 14.79 5.47 -3.21
C LYS A 464 14.15 6.16 -4.41
N TRP A 465 13.37 5.41 -5.21
CA TRP A 465 12.57 5.98 -6.28
C TRP A 465 11.28 5.21 -6.47
N SER A 466 10.29 5.85 -7.11
CA SER A 466 9.01 5.22 -7.44
C SER A 466 8.68 5.42 -8.91
N VAL A 467 8.16 4.36 -9.54
CA VAL A 467 7.61 4.36 -10.90
C VAL A 467 6.09 4.45 -10.79
N GLN A 468 5.54 5.66 -10.76
CA GLN A 468 4.12 5.92 -10.49
C GLN A 468 3.18 5.18 -11.45
N ARG A 469 3.48 5.14 -12.77
CA ARG A 469 2.68 4.42 -13.77
C ARG A 469 2.52 2.93 -13.49
N LYS A 470 3.49 2.30 -12.81
CA LYS A 470 3.50 0.88 -12.51
C LYS A 470 3.22 0.59 -11.04
N ASN A 471 3.02 1.62 -10.20
CA ASN A 471 2.87 1.51 -8.76
C ASN A 471 3.99 0.68 -8.09
N ILE A 472 5.23 0.84 -8.58
CA ILE A 472 6.41 0.14 -8.08
C ILE A 472 7.30 1.15 -7.35
N GLN A 473 7.71 0.78 -6.14
CA GLN A 473 8.71 1.48 -5.34
C GLN A 473 9.99 0.65 -5.30
N HIS A 474 11.11 1.29 -5.54
CA HIS A 474 12.42 0.68 -5.49
C HIS A 474 13.28 1.34 -4.41
N ARG A 475 14.08 0.54 -3.75
CA ARG A 475 15.10 0.97 -2.81
C ARG A 475 16.38 0.17 -3.04
N ILE A 476 17.51 0.86 -3.16
CA ILE A 476 18.83 0.27 -3.12
C ILE A 476 19.52 0.77 -1.86
N ASP A 477 19.95 -0.13 -1.00
CA ASP A 477 20.89 0.12 0.07
C ASP A 477 22.28 -0.13 -0.53
N LEU A 478 22.96 0.93 -0.98
CA LEU A 478 24.29 0.80 -1.59
C LEU A 478 25.31 0.37 -0.56
N LEU A 479 25.21 0.95 0.63
CA LEU A 479 26.04 0.62 1.78
C LEU A 479 25.19 0.76 3.04
N ASP A 480 25.21 -0.27 3.87
CA ASP A 480 24.59 -0.26 5.19
C ASP A 480 25.53 -0.99 6.15
N ILE A 481 26.13 -0.23 7.05
CA ILE A 481 27.10 -0.69 8.05
C ILE A 481 26.40 -0.72 9.38
N ASN A 482 26.39 -1.88 10.04
CA ASN A 482 25.86 -2.03 11.38
C ASN A 482 26.96 -2.64 12.26
N TYR A 483 27.38 -1.91 13.25
CA TYR A 483 28.30 -2.35 14.29
C TYR A 483 27.52 -2.66 15.55
N LEU A 484 27.57 -3.92 15.96
CA LEU A 484 27.00 -4.42 17.21
C LEU A 484 28.12 -4.61 18.21
N TYR A 485 27.97 -3.98 19.36
CA TYR A 485 28.94 -4.05 20.45
C TYR A 485 28.23 -4.42 21.77
N MET A 486 28.79 -5.42 22.46
CA MET A 486 28.28 -5.95 23.74
C MET A 486 29.24 -5.61 24.87
N PRO A 487 29.19 -4.37 25.42
CA PRO A 487 30.14 -3.96 26.46
C PRO A 487 30.01 -4.73 27.76
N TRP A 488 28.82 -5.29 28.04
CA TRP A 488 28.55 -6.00 29.25
C TRP A 488 27.54 -7.11 29.03
N ILE A 489 27.81 -8.27 29.65
CA ILE A 489 26.91 -9.42 29.72
C ILE A 489 26.95 -9.90 31.16
N SER A 490 25.79 -10.15 31.79
CA SER A 490 25.66 -10.66 33.15
C SER A 490 26.44 -11.97 33.34
N ALA A 491 27.10 -12.11 34.46
CA ALA A 491 27.87 -13.34 34.79
C ALA A 491 26.96 -14.56 34.86
N ASP A 492 25.78 -14.42 35.46
CA ASP A 492 24.79 -15.50 35.58
C ASP A 492 24.27 -15.93 34.22
N PHE A 493 23.95 -14.97 33.37
CA PHE A 493 23.52 -15.24 31.98
C PHE A 493 24.63 -15.93 31.17
N LYS A 494 25.86 -15.48 31.32
CA LYS A 494 27.03 -16.07 30.66
C LYS A 494 27.24 -17.52 31.07
N GLN A 495 27.22 -17.79 32.37
CA GLN A 495 27.40 -19.14 32.90
C GLN A 495 26.24 -20.08 32.54
N GLN A 496 25.01 -19.59 32.60
CA GLN A 496 23.81 -20.40 32.37
C GLN A 496 23.62 -20.75 30.89
N TYR A 497 23.91 -19.81 29.97
CA TYR A 497 23.52 -19.90 28.58
C TYR A 497 24.71 -19.87 27.58
N LEU A 498 25.82 -19.20 27.87
CA LEU A 498 26.89 -18.97 26.89
C LEU A 498 28.11 -19.90 27.12
N GLU A 499 28.35 -20.41 28.31
CA GLU A 499 29.49 -21.29 28.61
C GLU A 499 29.22 -22.77 28.28
N LYS A 500 27.99 -23.13 27.97
CA LYS A 500 27.63 -24.47 27.51
C LYS A 500 28.01 -24.65 26.05
N ASP A 501 28.81 -25.67 25.74
CA ASP A 501 29.25 -25.97 24.35
C ASP A 501 28.10 -26.27 23.36
N GLU A 502 26.90 -26.56 23.89
CA GLU A 502 25.72 -26.91 23.13
C GLU A 502 24.97 -25.68 22.56
N ASN A 503 25.20 -24.47 23.08
CA ASN A 503 24.45 -23.24 22.71
C ASN A 503 25.22 -22.39 21.66
N TYR A 504 25.66 -23.00 20.58
CA TYR A 504 26.47 -22.33 19.57
C TYR A 504 25.80 -21.11 18.93
N ILE A 505 24.51 -21.21 18.60
CA ILE A 505 23.75 -20.10 17.98
C ILE A 505 23.61 -18.93 18.97
N LEU A 506 23.33 -19.26 20.23
CA LEU A 506 23.18 -18.25 21.27
C LEU A 506 24.49 -17.49 21.50
N LYS A 507 25.60 -18.22 21.65
CA LYS A 507 26.94 -17.64 21.81
C LYS A 507 27.27 -16.67 20.67
N TYR A 508 27.04 -17.09 19.42
CA TYR A 508 27.27 -16.26 18.23
C TYR A 508 26.49 -14.93 18.25
N ASN A 509 25.29 -14.91 18.86
CA ASN A 509 24.40 -13.73 18.91
C ASN A 509 24.82 -12.70 19.97
N TYR A 510 25.68 -13.09 20.93
CA TYR A 510 26.18 -12.21 21.99
C TYR A 510 27.66 -11.81 21.80
N GLU A 511 28.21 -12.02 20.63
CA GLU A 511 29.53 -11.56 20.24
C GLU A 511 29.44 -10.23 19.47
N ASP A 512 30.52 -9.42 19.60
CA ASP A 512 30.68 -8.22 18.80
C ASP A 512 30.73 -8.56 17.32
N ARG A 513 30.02 -7.79 16.50
CA ARG A 513 29.94 -8.12 15.07
C ARG A 513 29.75 -6.90 14.20
N LEU A 514 30.39 -6.95 13.04
CA LEU A 514 30.23 -5.97 11.99
C LEU A 514 29.40 -6.57 10.84
N ILE A 515 28.34 -5.89 10.44
CA ILE A 515 27.51 -6.26 9.29
C ILE A 515 27.62 -5.16 8.25
N VAL A 516 28.32 -5.42 7.15
CA VAL A 516 28.40 -4.50 6.01
C VAL A 516 27.65 -5.12 4.85
N ARG A 517 26.50 -4.54 4.49
CA ARG A 517 25.60 -5.10 3.50
C ARG A 517 25.28 -4.13 2.37
N THR A 518 24.96 -4.71 1.22
CA THR A 518 24.25 -4.08 0.11
C THR A 518 22.90 -4.74 -0.03
N GLY A 519 21.88 -4.00 -0.50
CA GLY A 519 20.54 -4.56 -0.62
C GLY A 519 19.73 -3.91 -1.71
N TYR A 520 18.70 -4.64 -2.17
CA TYR A 520 17.69 -4.16 -3.08
C TYR A 520 16.32 -4.56 -2.60
N SER A 521 15.39 -3.62 -2.58
CA SER A 521 13.99 -3.86 -2.24
C SER A 521 13.07 -3.31 -3.34
N CYS A 522 12.09 -4.09 -3.70
CA CYS A 522 11.06 -3.75 -4.67
C CYS A 522 9.68 -4.02 -4.07
N VAL A 523 8.81 -3.02 -4.10
CA VAL A 523 7.42 -3.15 -3.62
C VAL A 523 6.48 -2.72 -4.74
N TYR A 524 5.69 -3.66 -5.22
CA TYR A 524 4.56 -3.42 -6.12
C TYR A 524 3.26 -3.38 -5.32
N ASN A 525 2.38 -2.43 -5.60
CA ASN A 525 1.04 -2.40 -5.03
C ASN A 525 0.02 -1.89 -6.04
N SER A 526 -0.94 -2.74 -6.40
CA SER A 526 -1.97 -2.42 -7.39
C SER A 526 -2.96 -1.33 -6.92
N ALA A 527 -3.13 -1.13 -5.63
CA ALA A 527 -4.02 -0.12 -5.05
C ALA A 527 -3.47 1.32 -5.10
N GLY A 528 -2.23 1.52 -5.59
CA GLY A 528 -1.61 2.82 -5.70
C GLY A 528 -1.33 3.49 -4.34
N ARG A 529 -1.58 4.81 -4.24
CA ARG A 529 -1.24 5.63 -3.06
C ARG A 529 -1.96 5.28 -1.75
N SER A 530 -2.92 4.37 -1.76
CA SER A 530 -3.65 3.95 -0.55
C SER A 530 -2.79 3.17 0.47
N LEU A 531 -1.49 3.09 0.24
CA LEU A 531 -0.50 2.41 1.09
C LEU A 531 -0.15 3.10 2.40
N MET A 532 -0.66 4.31 2.68
CA MET A 532 -0.30 4.99 3.93
C MET A 532 -0.71 4.20 5.20
N ASN A 533 -1.63 3.24 5.07
CA ASN A 533 -2.14 2.46 6.20
C ASN A 533 -1.91 0.96 6.12
N ASN A 534 -1.02 0.46 5.27
CA ASN A 534 -0.77 -0.99 5.08
C ASN A 534 -2.05 -1.82 4.79
N THR A 535 -3.15 -1.19 4.37
CA THR A 535 -4.44 -1.83 4.15
C THR A 535 -4.72 -1.91 2.68
N LEU A 536 -4.84 -3.11 2.16
CA LEU A 536 -5.34 -3.34 0.81
C LEU A 536 -6.84 -3.07 0.79
N VAL A 537 -7.25 -1.96 0.19
CA VAL A 537 -8.66 -1.59 0.02
C VAL A 537 -9.09 -1.90 -1.40
N GLY A 538 -10.25 -2.54 -1.53
CA GLY A 538 -10.75 -3.01 -2.83
C GLY A 538 -10.01 -4.26 -3.31
N ASN A 539 -10.17 -4.61 -4.58
CA ASN A 539 -9.43 -5.70 -5.23
C ASN A 539 -7.99 -5.25 -5.47
N ALA A 540 -7.12 -5.56 -4.53
CA ALA A 540 -5.74 -5.10 -4.54
C ALA A 540 -4.76 -6.26 -4.32
N SER A 541 -3.58 -6.13 -4.90
CA SER A 541 -2.46 -7.05 -4.69
C SER A 541 -1.18 -6.29 -4.40
N SER A 542 -0.35 -6.87 -3.54
CA SER A 542 0.97 -6.37 -3.19
C SER A 542 2.01 -7.47 -3.34
N ILE A 543 3.17 -7.12 -3.91
CA ILE A 543 4.33 -8.00 -3.99
C ILE A 543 5.49 -7.22 -3.39
N ARG A 544 6.18 -7.83 -2.42
CA ARG A 544 7.41 -7.30 -1.84
C ARG A 544 8.54 -8.29 -2.08
N PHE A 545 9.60 -7.83 -2.67
CA PHE A 545 10.83 -8.58 -2.85
C PHE A 545 11.98 -7.84 -2.18
N ASN A 546 12.79 -8.55 -1.37
CA ASN A 546 14.01 -8.04 -0.79
C ASN A 546 15.17 -8.99 -1.09
N PHE A 547 16.30 -8.40 -1.38
CA PHE A 547 17.58 -9.09 -1.54
C PHE A 547 18.63 -8.37 -0.72
N GLU A 548 19.40 -9.10 0.08
CA GLU A 548 20.53 -8.59 0.84
C GLU A 548 21.77 -9.46 0.58
N SER A 549 22.91 -8.81 0.47
CA SER A 549 24.23 -9.46 0.37
C SER A 549 25.17 -8.77 1.34
N ALA A 550 25.71 -9.49 2.32
CA ALA A 550 26.56 -8.94 3.36
C ALA A 550 27.97 -9.56 3.33
N GLY A 551 28.97 -8.77 3.69
CA GLY A 551 30.35 -9.17 3.91
C GLY A 551 31.17 -9.54 2.68
N ASN A 552 30.57 -9.64 1.49
CA ASN A 552 31.27 -10.10 0.28
C ASN A 552 32.42 -9.18 -0.15
N LEU A 553 32.18 -7.87 -0.11
CA LEU A 553 33.20 -6.88 -0.42
C LEU A 553 34.36 -6.93 0.59
N LEU A 554 34.02 -7.03 1.88
CA LEU A 554 35.01 -7.13 2.96
C LEU A 554 35.83 -8.45 2.86
N TYR A 555 35.15 -9.55 2.54
CA TYR A 555 35.85 -10.85 2.35
C TYR A 555 36.82 -10.81 1.19
N ALA A 556 36.41 -10.24 0.06
CA ALA A 556 37.29 -10.05 -1.09
C ALA A 556 38.50 -9.16 -0.76
N LEU A 557 38.24 -8.02 -0.11
CA LEU A 557 39.31 -7.12 0.35
C LEU A 557 40.20 -7.77 1.41
N GLY A 558 39.67 -8.53 2.34
CA GLY A 558 40.38 -9.24 3.38
C GLY A 558 41.36 -10.28 2.81
N LYS A 559 40.90 -10.98 1.76
CA LYS A 559 41.77 -11.94 1.05
C LYS A 559 42.90 -11.28 0.29
N ILE A 560 42.67 -10.09 -0.30
CA ILE A 560 43.67 -9.33 -1.06
C ILE A 560 44.64 -8.59 -0.12
N ALA A 561 44.10 -7.94 0.91
CA ALA A 561 44.85 -7.11 1.85
C ALA A 561 45.50 -7.91 3.00
N GLY A 562 45.25 -9.23 3.12
CA GLY A 562 45.80 -10.07 4.16
C GLY A 562 45.30 -9.74 5.56
N LEU A 563 43.97 -9.49 5.71
CA LEU A 563 43.40 -9.23 7.02
C LEU A 563 43.63 -10.39 7.99
N GLU A 564 43.82 -10.07 9.26
CA GLU A 564 44.01 -11.05 10.32
C GLU A 564 42.74 -11.90 10.51
N LYS A 565 42.95 -13.13 11.01
CA LYS A 565 41.88 -14.06 11.33
C LYS A 565 41.85 -14.32 12.84
N ASN A 566 40.65 -14.47 13.37
CA ASN A 566 40.44 -14.93 14.76
C ASN A 566 40.75 -16.44 14.90
N ALA A 567 40.66 -16.96 16.13
CA ALA A 567 40.91 -18.39 16.42
C ALA A 567 39.91 -19.32 15.70
N ALA A 568 38.73 -18.83 15.30
CA ALA A 568 37.73 -19.55 14.52
C ALA A 568 37.98 -19.51 13.00
N GLY A 569 39.05 -18.82 12.54
CA GLY A 569 39.41 -18.69 11.14
C GLY A 569 38.61 -17.60 10.37
N GLU A 570 37.84 -16.76 11.06
CA GLU A 570 37.09 -15.66 10.48
C GLU A 570 37.99 -14.42 10.28
N TYR A 571 37.92 -13.78 9.14
CA TYR A 571 38.61 -12.51 8.90
C TYR A 571 38.01 -11.41 9.79
N MET A 572 38.88 -10.59 10.36
CA MET A 572 38.51 -9.46 11.21
C MET A 572 38.81 -8.12 10.51
N LEU A 573 37.94 -7.14 10.74
CA LEU A 573 38.17 -5.73 10.41
C LEU A 573 38.14 -4.95 11.74
N LEU A 574 39.23 -4.21 12.04
CA LEU A 574 39.42 -3.53 13.33
C LEU A 574 39.19 -4.45 14.54
N ASN A 575 39.75 -5.66 14.48
CA ASN A 575 39.61 -6.73 15.48
C ASN A 575 38.17 -7.25 15.73
N ILE A 576 37.24 -6.98 14.80
CA ILE A 576 35.85 -7.42 14.90
C ILE A 576 35.54 -8.33 13.70
N PRO A 577 35.01 -9.55 13.94
CA PRO A 577 34.58 -10.42 12.87
C PRO A 577 33.37 -9.85 12.14
N PHE A 578 33.31 -10.01 10.82
CA PHE A 578 32.19 -9.53 10.02
C PHE A 578 31.33 -10.68 9.52
N ALA A 579 30.02 -10.44 9.48
CA ALA A 579 29.05 -11.39 8.96
C ALA A 579 29.11 -11.48 7.43
N GLN A 580 29.02 -12.71 6.88
CA GLN A 580 28.93 -12.95 5.45
C GLN A 580 27.74 -13.85 5.15
N TYR A 581 26.72 -13.30 4.43
CA TYR A 581 25.51 -14.02 4.06
C TYR A 581 24.85 -13.42 2.82
N VAL A 582 23.94 -14.18 2.22
CA VAL A 582 22.90 -13.66 1.31
C VAL A 582 21.53 -13.96 1.89
N LYS A 583 20.57 -13.06 1.64
CA LYS A 583 19.21 -13.19 2.10
C LYS A 583 18.23 -12.77 1.01
N PHE A 584 17.15 -13.56 0.86
CA PHE A 584 16.06 -13.33 -0.08
C PHE A 584 14.75 -13.40 0.69
N ASP A 585 13.88 -12.42 0.48
CA ASP A 585 12.51 -12.43 0.99
C ASP A 585 11.53 -12.14 -0.16
N LEU A 586 10.43 -12.87 -0.18
CA LEU A 586 9.33 -12.65 -1.11
C LEU A 586 8.01 -12.74 -0.34
N ASP A 587 7.22 -11.67 -0.40
CA ASP A 587 5.88 -11.61 0.19
C ASP A 587 4.87 -11.25 -0.90
N PHE A 588 3.80 -11.99 -0.97
CA PHE A 588 2.66 -11.75 -1.82
C PHE A 588 1.39 -11.64 -0.97
N ALA A 589 0.65 -10.56 -1.14
CA ALA A 589 -0.66 -10.40 -0.51
C ALA A 589 -1.70 -9.99 -1.55
N LYS A 590 -2.92 -10.52 -1.43
CA LYS A 590 -4.05 -10.19 -2.30
C LYS A 590 -5.33 -10.07 -1.49
N ASN A 591 -6.07 -8.97 -1.68
CA ASN A 591 -7.40 -8.79 -1.15
C ASN A 591 -8.42 -8.90 -2.29
N ILE A 592 -9.45 -9.70 -2.12
CA ILE A 592 -10.55 -9.87 -3.06
C ILE A 592 -11.82 -9.44 -2.36
N VAL A 593 -12.46 -8.41 -2.87
CA VAL A 593 -13.75 -7.93 -2.40
C VAL A 593 -14.84 -8.82 -2.97
N ILE A 594 -15.66 -9.41 -2.11
CA ILE A 594 -16.80 -10.23 -2.49
C ILE A 594 -18.04 -9.33 -2.65
N ASP A 595 -18.25 -8.44 -1.66
CA ASP A 595 -19.30 -7.43 -1.65
C ASP A 595 -18.88 -6.22 -0.80
N GLU A 596 -19.75 -5.24 -0.62
CA GLU A 596 -19.47 -3.99 0.11
C GLU A 596 -18.97 -4.21 1.57
N ARG A 597 -19.26 -5.35 2.15
CA ARG A 597 -18.92 -5.67 3.54
C ARG A 597 -17.97 -6.82 3.71
N ASN A 598 -17.81 -7.64 2.69
CA ASN A 598 -17.07 -8.91 2.77
C ASN A 598 -15.90 -8.94 1.82
N SER A 599 -14.76 -9.40 2.30
CA SER A 599 -13.56 -9.63 1.49
C SER A 599 -12.80 -10.85 1.97
N VAL A 600 -11.98 -11.43 1.09
CA VAL A 600 -11.02 -12.48 1.42
C VAL A 600 -9.62 -11.95 1.14
N ALA A 601 -8.75 -12.05 2.11
CA ALA A 601 -7.35 -11.69 1.99
C ALA A 601 -6.49 -12.95 2.03
N PHE A 602 -5.50 -13.00 1.15
CA PHE A 602 -4.52 -14.07 1.03
C PHE A 602 -3.14 -13.49 1.25
N HIS A 603 -2.30 -14.21 1.94
CA HIS A 603 -0.88 -13.92 2.09
C HIS A 603 -0.06 -15.18 1.90
N VAL A 604 1.07 -15.06 1.20
CA VAL A 604 2.11 -16.09 1.09
C VAL A 604 3.45 -15.38 1.22
N GLY A 605 4.24 -15.81 2.18
CA GLY A 605 5.57 -15.30 2.45
C GLY A 605 6.62 -16.41 2.41
N GLY A 606 7.82 -16.07 1.93
CA GLY A 606 8.97 -16.94 1.96
C GLY A 606 10.25 -16.18 2.16
N GLY A 607 11.17 -16.74 2.92
CA GLY A 607 12.46 -16.16 3.19
C GLY A 607 13.56 -17.22 3.27
N LEU A 608 14.76 -16.86 2.79
CA LEU A 608 15.96 -17.71 2.79
C LEU A 608 17.17 -16.86 3.11
N ALA A 609 17.90 -17.20 4.16
CA ALA A 609 19.15 -16.57 4.57
C ALA A 609 20.27 -17.62 4.62
N ILE A 610 21.32 -17.45 3.82
CA ILE A 610 22.38 -18.42 3.66
C ILE A 610 23.69 -17.82 4.20
N PRO A 611 24.24 -18.28 5.31
CA PRO A 611 25.57 -17.92 5.79
C PRO A 611 26.63 -18.70 5.03
N TYR A 612 27.73 -18.06 4.70
CA TYR A 612 28.90 -18.70 4.04
C TYR A 612 30.20 -17.93 4.28
N GLY A 613 31.32 -18.49 3.86
CA GLY A 613 32.63 -17.83 3.91
C GLY A 613 33.05 -17.48 5.34
N ASN A 614 32.94 -16.18 5.68
CA ASN A 614 33.35 -15.65 7.00
C ASN A 614 32.30 -15.85 8.11
N ALA A 615 31.15 -16.43 7.81
CA ALA A 615 30.11 -16.66 8.79
C ALA A 615 29.57 -18.09 8.70
N THR A 616 29.39 -18.72 9.85
CA THR A 616 28.80 -20.05 9.97
C THR A 616 27.31 -19.99 10.32
N VAL A 617 26.88 -18.90 10.93
CA VAL A 617 25.49 -18.61 11.33
C VAL A 617 25.10 -17.24 10.83
N VAL A 618 23.84 -17.04 10.47
CA VAL A 618 23.29 -15.73 10.15
C VAL A 618 23.09 -14.94 11.46
N PRO A 619 23.46 -13.65 11.55
CA PRO A 619 23.20 -12.82 12.73
C PRO A 619 21.73 -12.82 13.13
N LEU A 620 21.45 -12.78 14.45
CA LEU A 620 20.09 -12.87 15.01
C LEU A 620 19.10 -11.87 14.36
N GLU A 621 19.57 -10.65 14.12
CA GLU A 621 18.79 -9.58 13.50
C GLU A 621 18.35 -9.90 12.06
N LYS A 622 18.95 -10.91 11.46
CA LYS A 622 18.69 -11.35 10.08
C LYS A 622 18.05 -12.72 9.98
N ARG A 623 17.99 -13.46 11.07
CA ARG A 623 17.29 -14.75 11.14
C ARG A 623 15.77 -14.55 11.14
N TYR A 624 15.07 -15.59 10.77
CA TYR A 624 13.61 -15.63 10.81
C TYR A 624 13.09 -16.18 12.11
N PHE A 625 11.92 -15.71 12.50
CA PHE A 625 11.11 -16.27 13.58
C PHE A 625 9.66 -16.40 13.10
N SER A 626 8.88 -17.24 13.78
CA SER A 626 7.47 -17.48 13.50
C SER A 626 6.63 -17.47 14.78
N GLY A 627 5.30 -17.31 14.60
CA GLY A 627 4.34 -17.04 15.67
C GLY A 627 4.07 -15.54 15.85
N GLY A 628 3.01 -15.24 16.58
CA GLY A 628 2.57 -13.88 16.86
C GLY A 628 1.50 -13.35 15.89
N ALA A 629 1.05 -12.15 16.15
CA ALA A 629 -0.09 -11.51 15.50
C ALA A 629 0.02 -11.38 13.95
N ASN A 630 1.23 -11.34 13.40
CA ASN A 630 1.48 -11.12 11.96
C ASN A 630 2.10 -12.34 11.26
N SER A 631 2.03 -13.53 11.87
CA SER A 631 2.51 -14.79 11.31
C SER A 631 1.48 -15.88 11.62
N VAL A 632 1.86 -17.02 12.19
CA VAL A 632 0.97 -18.11 12.57
C VAL A 632 0.35 -17.84 13.96
N ARG A 633 -0.87 -17.32 13.99
CA ARG A 633 -1.55 -16.78 15.19
C ARG A 633 -1.98 -17.80 16.24
N GLY A 634 -1.67 -19.06 16.09
CA GLY A 634 -1.83 -20.09 17.14
C GLY A 634 -0.69 -20.14 18.15
N TRP A 635 0.40 -19.38 17.91
CA TRP A 635 1.59 -19.34 18.75
C TRP A 635 1.91 -17.92 19.19
N SER A 636 2.48 -17.78 20.38
CA SER A 636 3.03 -16.50 20.83
C SER A 636 4.18 -16.04 19.91
N VAL A 637 4.62 -14.81 20.08
CA VAL A 637 5.73 -14.27 19.29
C VAL A 637 6.99 -15.10 19.54
N ARG A 638 7.63 -15.57 18.46
CA ARG A 638 8.84 -16.42 18.50
C ARG A 638 8.68 -17.76 19.22
N ASP A 639 7.48 -18.31 19.29
CA ASP A 639 7.18 -19.57 19.99
C ASP A 639 6.96 -20.75 19.01
N LEU A 640 7.21 -20.57 17.71
CA LEU A 640 7.02 -21.60 16.71
C LEU A 640 8.33 -21.93 15.98
N GLY A 641 8.69 -23.22 15.99
CA GLY A 641 9.82 -23.78 15.25
C GLY A 641 11.18 -23.60 15.93
N PRO A 642 12.27 -23.91 15.25
CA PRO A 642 12.34 -24.38 13.84
C PRO A 642 11.91 -25.85 13.66
N GLY A 643 11.25 -26.12 12.53
CA GLY A 643 10.80 -27.47 12.17
C GLY A 643 9.93 -28.14 13.21
N SER A 644 10.38 -29.28 13.75
CA SER A 644 9.73 -30.00 14.85
C SER A 644 10.38 -29.75 16.23
N PHE A 645 11.25 -28.77 16.35
CA PHE A 645 11.86 -28.40 17.63
C PHE A 645 10.79 -27.89 18.62
N PRO A 646 10.68 -28.47 19.81
CA PRO A 646 9.62 -28.11 20.77
C PRO A 646 9.85 -26.80 21.50
N GLY A 647 11.05 -26.21 21.37
CA GLY A 647 11.51 -25.10 22.19
C GLY A 647 12.16 -25.59 23.50
N ASP A 648 13.00 -24.78 24.07
CA ASP A 648 13.70 -24.99 25.34
C ASP A 648 13.36 -23.92 26.40
N GLY A 649 12.32 -23.13 26.12
CA GLY A 649 11.94 -21.98 26.95
C GLY A 649 12.75 -20.72 26.63
N ASN A 650 13.76 -20.80 25.75
CA ASN A 650 14.53 -19.68 25.30
C ASN A 650 14.12 -19.26 23.86
N PHE A 651 13.38 -18.16 23.75
CA PHE A 651 12.89 -17.64 22.47
C PHE A 651 14.01 -17.28 21.47
N LEU A 652 15.27 -17.10 21.94
CA LEU A 652 16.42 -16.82 21.09
C LEU A 652 16.84 -18.05 20.27
N ASN A 653 16.56 -19.26 20.76
CA ASN A 653 16.78 -20.49 20.03
C ASN A 653 15.67 -20.82 19.03
N GLN A 654 14.52 -20.14 19.12
CA GLN A 654 13.40 -20.36 18.18
C GLN A 654 13.52 -19.46 16.95
N THR A 655 14.65 -19.58 16.26
CA THR A 655 14.98 -18.84 15.04
C THR A 655 15.46 -19.77 13.94
N GLY A 656 15.28 -19.38 12.66
CA GLY A 656 15.64 -20.18 11.50
C GLY A 656 16.28 -19.36 10.38
N ASP A 657 16.80 -20.09 9.40
CA ASP A 657 17.44 -19.55 8.20
C ASP A 657 16.47 -19.55 6.98
N VAL A 658 15.41 -20.38 7.08
CA VAL A 658 14.35 -20.51 6.08
C VAL A 658 13.02 -20.21 6.77
N LYS A 659 12.13 -19.48 6.10
CA LYS A 659 10.75 -19.22 6.53
C LYS A 659 9.80 -19.46 5.38
N ILE A 660 8.67 -20.11 5.65
CA ILE A 660 7.54 -20.22 4.72
C ILE A 660 6.28 -20.04 5.56
N ASP A 661 5.43 -19.10 5.14
CA ASP A 661 4.13 -18.88 5.77
C ASP A 661 3.06 -18.51 4.75
N ALA A 662 1.83 -18.88 5.06
CA ALA A 662 0.65 -18.57 4.27
C ALA A 662 -0.54 -18.31 5.20
N SER A 663 -1.38 -17.37 4.82
CA SER A 663 -2.58 -17.01 5.58
C SER A 663 -3.76 -16.77 4.64
N VAL A 664 -4.93 -17.20 5.06
CA VAL A 664 -6.21 -16.88 4.44
C VAL A 664 -7.11 -16.29 5.49
N GLU A 665 -7.64 -15.10 5.23
CA GLU A 665 -8.48 -14.38 6.17
C GLU A 665 -9.74 -13.88 5.47
N TYR A 666 -10.90 -14.37 5.91
CA TYR A 666 -12.19 -13.82 5.53
C TYR A 666 -12.54 -12.67 6.46
N ARG A 667 -12.80 -11.50 5.91
CA ARG A 667 -13.09 -10.25 6.61
C ARG A 667 -14.53 -9.83 6.35
N THR A 668 -15.25 -9.45 7.41
CA THR A 668 -16.63 -8.97 7.31
C THR A 668 -16.83 -7.72 8.15
N ARG A 669 -17.55 -6.72 7.61
CA ARG A 669 -17.97 -5.56 8.38
C ARG A 669 -19.15 -5.93 9.26
N LEU A 670 -18.97 -5.78 10.58
CA LEU A 670 -20.02 -6.09 11.54
C LEU A 670 -20.99 -4.91 11.70
N PHE A 671 -20.80 -4.11 12.70
CA PHE A 671 -21.60 -2.93 12.99
C PHE A 671 -20.69 -1.77 13.38
N TRP A 672 -21.16 -0.55 13.22
CA TRP A 672 -20.42 0.67 13.49
C TRP A 672 -19.02 0.58 12.87
N LYS A 673 -17.95 0.66 13.66
CA LYS A 673 -16.53 0.53 13.24
C LYS A 673 -15.94 -0.86 13.48
N PHE A 674 -16.76 -1.82 13.92
CA PHE A 674 -16.31 -3.18 14.16
C PHE A 674 -16.31 -4.01 12.87
N ARG A 675 -15.22 -4.78 12.70
CA ARG A 675 -15.08 -5.79 11.65
C ARG A 675 -14.71 -7.12 12.28
N GLY A 676 -15.29 -8.20 11.78
CA GLY A 676 -14.96 -9.57 12.16
C GLY A 676 -14.03 -10.20 11.15
N ALA A 677 -13.23 -11.17 11.57
CA ALA A 677 -12.48 -12.02 10.68
C ALA A 677 -12.48 -13.47 11.14
N VAL A 678 -12.38 -14.37 10.18
CA VAL A 678 -12.06 -15.78 10.38
C VAL A 678 -10.81 -16.07 9.59
N PHE A 679 -9.85 -16.74 10.19
CA PHE A 679 -8.57 -16.97 9.54
C PHE A 679 -8.05 -18.39 9.71
N VAL A 680 -7.23 -18.78 8.77
CA VAL A 680 -6.38 -19.97 8.82
C VAL A 680 -4.98 -19.53 8.43
N ASP A 681 -4.01 -19.83 9.31
CA ASP A 681 -2.60 -19.55 9.10
C ASP A 681 -1.83 -20.87 9.05
N ALA A 682 -0.87 -20.98 8.17
CA ALA A 682 0.03 -22.11 8.06
C ALA A 682 1.46 -21.61 7.87
N GLY A 683 2.43 -22.20 8.53
CA GLY A 683 3.82 -21.80 8.35
C GLY A 683 4.77 -22.47 9.31
N ASN A 684 6.05 -22.25 9.11
CA ASN A 684 7.13 -22.60 10.01
C ASN A 684 8.43 -21.92 9.60
N ILE A 685 9.45 -22.06 10.41
CA ILE A 685 10.83 -21.73 10.10
C ILE A 685 11.69 -22.98 10.19
N TRP A 686 12.86 -22.95 9.54
CA TRP A 686 13.84 -24.04 9.58
C TRP A 686 15.24 -23.50 9.56
N THR A 687 16.20 -24.31 10.02
CA THR A 687 17.64 -24.05 9.88
C THR A 687 18.18 -24.77 8.63
N LEU A 688 19.15 -24.18 7.96
CA LEU A 688 19.85 -24.87 6.85
C LEU A 688 20.81 -25.93 7.32
N ARG A 689 21.44 -25.71 8.48
CA ARG A 689 22.36 -26.64 9.10
C ARG A 689 21.68 -27.40 10.24
N ASN A 690 22.22 -28.57 10.57
CA ASN A 690 21.78 -29.33 11.74
C ASN A 690 22.52 -28.81 12.98
N TYR A 691 21.81 -28.15 13.87
CA TYR A 691 22.34 -27.67 15.14
C TYR A 691 21.88 -28.60 16.27
N LYS A 692 22.80 -28.90 17.22
CA LYS A 692 22.52 -29.76 18.36
C LYS A 692 21.47 -29.15 19.30
N ASP A 693 21.52 -27.83 19.43
CA ASP A 693 20.59 -27.02 20.24
C ASP A 693 19.19 -26.87 19.61
N GLN A 694 18.99 -27.32 18.35
CA GLN A 694 17.69 -27.27 17.66
C GLN A 694 17.38 -28.62 16.98
N PRO A 695 17.23 -29.72 17.74
CA PRO A 695 16.96 -31.04 17.14
C PRO A 695 15.64 -31.05 16.39
N GLY A 696 15.65 -31.57 15.16
CA GLY A 696 14.48 -31.57 14.28
C GLY A 696 14.21 -30.27 13.53
N GLY A 697 15.06 -29.24 13.74
CA GLY A 697 14.91 -27.91 13.12
C GLY A 697 15.42 -27.81 11.68
N GLN A 698 16.18 -28.79 11.18
CA GLN A 698 16.80 -28.72 9.87
C GLN A 698 15.81 -28.85 8.72
N PHE A 699 15.91 -27.94 7.73
CA PHE A 699 15.18 -27.98 6.47
C PHE A 699 15.58 -29.18 5.62
N LYS A 700 14.63 -30.05 5.26
CA LYS A 700 14.82 -31.19 4.36
C LYS A 700 13.69 -31.20 3.34
N LEU A 701 14.03 -31.15 2.05
CA LEU A 701 13.05 -31.12 0.95
C LEU A 701 12.03 -32.26 0.98
N ASN A 702 12.42 -33.43 1.48
CA ASN A 702 11.55 -34.62 1.59
C ASN A 702 10.65 -34.62 2.83
N ASN A 703 10.83 -33.66 3.76
CA ASN A 703 10.12 -33.69 5.05
C ASN A 703 9.53 -32.35 5.52
N PHE A 704 9.98 -31.19 4.96
CA PHE A 704 9.56 -29.86 5.43
C PHE A 704 8.03 -29.68 5.42
N TYR A 705 7.34 -30.23 4.41
CA TYR A 705 5.88 -30.12 4.28
C TYR A 705 5.13 -30.83 5.43
N LYS A 706 5.75 -31.82 6.06
CA LYS A 706 5.19 -32.48 7.24
C LYS A 706 5.36 -31.65 8.52
N GLN A 707 6.22 -30.66 8.52
CA GLN A 707 6.52 -29.82 9.66
C GLN A 707 5.78 -28.47 9.64
N PHE A 708 4.79 -28.29 8.73
CA PHE A 708 3.93 -27.10 8.80
C PHE A 708 3.09 -27.11 10.05
N ALA A 709 3.14 -25.99 10.77
CA ALA A 709 2.21 -25.64 11.83
C ALA A 709 0.98 -25.00 11.20
N VAL A 710 -0.20 -25.31 11.71
CA VAL A 710 -1.46 -24.74 11.24
C VAL A 710 -2.26 -24.21 12.42
N ALA A 711 -2.78 -23.00 12.28
CA ALA A 711 -3.69 -22.37 13.24
C ALA A 711 -4.98 -21.91 12.54
N TYR A 712 -6.05 -21.88 13.29
CA TYR A 712 -7.32 -21.26 12.88
C TYR A 712 -7.82 -20.35 13.99
N GLY A 713 -8.64 -19.36 13.65
CA GLY A 713 -9.11 -18.46 14.68
C GLY A 713 -10.12 -17.43 14.22
N LEU A 714 -10.50 -16.63 15.20
CA LEU A 714 -11.42 -15.52 15.04
C LEU A 714 -10.72 -14.23 15.43
N GLY A 715 -11.08 -13.16 14.74
CA GLY A 715 -10.54 -11.85 15.02
C GLY A 715 -11.60 -10.78 15.06
N LEU A 716 -11.45 -9.84 15.97
CA LEU A 716 -12.23 -8.62 16.06
C LEU A 716 -11.34 -7.42 15.73
N ARG A 717 -11.81 -6.53 14.87
CA ARG A 717 -11.11 -5.31 14.49
C ARG A 717 -11.99 -4.12 14.82
N LEU A 718 -11.39 -3.10 15.42
CA LEU A 718 -11.99 -1.78 15.60
C LEU A 718 -11.30 -0.80 14.66
N ASP A 719 -11.98 -0.46 13.57
CA ASP A 719 -11.48 0.42 12.50
C ASP A 719 -11.83 1.87 12.83
N LEU A 720 -10.85 2.64 13.27
CA LEU A 720 -11.00 4.04 13.68
C LEU A 720 -10.62 5.02 12.55
N ASP A 721 -10.64 4.57 11.28
CA ASP A 721 -10.32 5.29 10.05
C ASP A 721 -8.82 5.60 9.89
N PHE A 722 -8.15 6.10 10.92
CA PHE A 722 -6.72 6.41 10.92
C PHE A 722 -5.85 5.28 11.48
N PHE A 723 -6.41 4.36 12.29
CA PHE A 723 -5.77 3.10 12.66
C PHE A 723 -6.82 2.02 13.00
N VAL A 724 -6.38 0.77 12.96
CA VAL A 724 -7.21 -0.39 13.25
C VAL A 724 -6.63 -1.10 14.48
N LEU A 725 -7.43 -1.20 15.55
CA LEU A 725 -7.10 -2.08 16.68
C LEU A 725 -7.58 -3.50 16.37
N ARG A 726 -6.74 -4.47 16.60
CA ARG A 726 -6.97 -5.86 16.27
C ARG A 726 -6.82 -6.76 17.48
N PHE A 727 -7.79 -7.62 17.67
CA PHE A 727 -7.84 -8.64 18.71
C PHE A 727 -8.05 -9.99 18.02
N ASP A 728 -7.04 -10.85 18.01
CA ASP A 728 -7.09 -12.16 17.37
C ASP A 728 -6.97 -13.26 18.43
N GLY A 729 -7.89 -14.24 18.38
CA GLY A 729 -7.80 -15.48 19.13
C GLY A 729 -7.52 -16.64 18.19
N GLY A 730 -6.35 -17.24 18.30
CA GLY A 730 -5.89 -18.35 17.47
C GLY A 730 -5.81 -19.65 18.23
N MET A 731 -6.26 -20.75 17.60
CA MET A 731 -6.15 -22.13 18.10
C MET A 731 -5.20 -22.92 17.21
N LYS A 732 -4.35 -23.74 17.83
CA LYS A 732 -3.46 -24.67 17.12
C LYS A 732 -4.29 -25.79 16.49
N ALA A 733 -4.16 -25.99 15.19
CA ALA A 733 -4.76 -27.13 14.48
C ALA A 733 -3.76 -28.28 14.28
N ILE A 734 -2.53 -27.92 13.87
CA ILE A 734 -1.41 -28.87 13.69
C ILE A 734 -0.19 -28.29 14.39
N ASN A 735 0.39 -29.03 15.32
CA ASN A 735 1.62 -28.68 16.01
C ASN A 735 2.73 -29.70 15.69
N PRO A 736 3.72 -29.35 14.83
CA PRO A 736 4.76 -30.28 14.39
C PRO A 736 5.75 -30.68 15.52
N ALA A 737 5.82 -29.89 16.59
CA ALA A 737 6.72 -30.14 17.72
C ALA A 737 6.21 -31.25 18.68
N ARG A 738 4.96 -31.67 18.56
CA ARG A 738 4.32 -32.66 19.42
C ARG A 738 4.08 -33.96 18.68
N GLY A 739 4.94 -34.94 18.85
CA GLY A 739 4.88 -36.23 18.13
C GLY A 739 3.52 -36.94 18.23
N GLY A 740 3.11 -37.43 19.38
CA GLY A 740 1.86 -38.16 19.57
C GLY A 740 0.58 -37.30 19.59
N GLU A 741 0.68 -36.01 19.95
CA GLU A 741 -0.43 -35.04 19.98
C GLU A 741 -0.33 -33.98 18.89
N ARG A 742 0.10 -34.39 17.73
CA ARG A 742 0.35 -33.49 16.58
C ARG A 742 -0.87 -32.74 16.09
N TYR A 743 -2.07 -33.25 16.30
CA TYR A 743 -3.32 -32.71 15.79
C TYR A 743 -4.25 -32.22 16.91
N PRO A 744 -3.95 -31.10 17.57
CA PRO A 744 -4.80 -30.53 18.62
C PRO A 744 -6.23 -30.24 18.15
N ILE A 745 -6.46 -30.07 16.84
CA ILE A 745 -7.80 -29.83 16.28
C ILE A 745 -8.81 -30.90 16.64
N PHE A 746 -8.38 -32.15 16.85
CA PHE A 746 -9.26 -33.26 17.24
C PHE A 746 -9.52 -33.33 18.74
N ASN A 747 -8.61 -32.81 19.59
CA ASN A 747 -8.75 -32.74 21.04
C ASN A 747 -8.18 -31.39 21.55
N PRO A 748 -8.89 -30.26 21.31
CA PRO A 748 -8.41 -28.94 21.64
C PRO A 748 -8.43 -28.68 23.15
N ASP A 749 -7.31 -28.22 23.70
CA ASP A 749 -7.20 -27.70 25.04
C ASP A 749 -6.99 -26.18 25.00
N PHE A 750 -7.97 -25.43 25.51
CA PHE A 750 -7.95 -23.98 25.46
C PHE A 750 -6.79 -23.35 26.23
N ARG A 751 -6.31 -23.98 27.30
CA ARG A 751 -5.17 -23.47 28.09
C ARG A 751 -3.84 -23.64 27.34
N ARG A 752 -3.71 -24.71 26.58
CA ARG A 752 -2.47 -25.14 25.93
C ARG A 752 -2.37 -24.69 24.46
N ASP A 753 -3.50 -24.70 23.79
CA ASP A 753 -3.53 -24.57 22.32
C ASP A 753 -4.08 -23.23 21.83
N PHE A 754 -4.51 -22.34 22.74
CA PHE A 754 -5.02 -21.02 22.44
C PHE A 754 -3.94 -19.95 22.63
N ALA A 755 -3.88 -19.01 21.69
CA ALA A 755 -3.08 -17.79 21.79
C ALA A 755 -3.96 -16.56 21.50
N PHE A 756 -3.82 -15.54 22.34
CA PHE A 756 -4.48 -14.26 22.16
C PHE A 756 -3.47 -13.21 21.71
N HIS A 757 -3.83 -12.42 20.70
CA HIS A 757 -2.99 -11.37 20.17
C HIS A 757 -3.72 -10.04 20.13
N PHE A 758 -3.07 -9.01 20.65
CA PHE A 758 -3.42 -7.62 20.44
C PHE A 758 -2.43 -7.00 19.47
N ALA A 759 -2.94 -6.28 18.45
CA ALA A 759 -2.08 -5.63 17.47
C ALA A 759 -2.75 -4.38 16.85
N VAL A 760 -1.96 -3.56 16.21
CA VAL A 760 -2.43 -2.38 15.46
C VAL A 760 -2.20 -2.62 13.97
N GLY A 761 -3.22 -2.36 13.15
CA GLY A 761 -3.21 -2.63 11.72
C GLY A 761 -3.67 -4.04 11.33
N TYR A 762 -3.72 -4.29 10.02
CA TYR A 762 -4.01 -5.63 9.48
C TYR A 762 -2.75 -6.50 9.47
N PRO A 763 -2.85 -7.83 9.48
CA PRO A 763 -1.69 -8.72 9.52
C PRO A 763 -0.87 -8.69 8.21
N PHE A 764 -1.52 -8.39 7.06
CA PHE A 764 -0.94 -8.30 5.73
C PHE A 764 -1.81 -7.48 4.79
#